data_421f513750ba77d5aa19609e78b42f71
#
_entry.id   421f513750ba77d5aa19609e78b42f71
#
_cell.length_a   1.000
_cell.length_b   1.000
_cell.length_c   1.000
_cell.angle_alpha   90.00
_cell.angle_beta   90.00
_cell.angle_gamma   90.00
#
_symmetry.space_group_name_H-M   'P 1'
#
loop_
_entity.id
_entity.type
_entity.pdbx_description
1 polymer ?
#
loop_
_entity_poly.entity_id
_entity_poly.type
_entity_poly.pdbx_seq_one_letter_code
_entity_poly.pdbx_strand_id
1 'polypeptide(L)'
;DHDFHAYLRKSGVENKKKTEWFHVDGPAGRSKFYDFKADRGILKALGTIPYTLRKEQAVAVEQTAKYYHSSQGGEFLWNAKPRFGKTLSVYDFCKRVGATSVLIVTNRPAIANSWYSDYAQFMGEQSGYRFVSETDSLKGKPYVLSRAEWLTCDKTGVKGYIEFVSLQDLKGSVYFGGHFDKLKEVRDNEWSVLVIDEAHEGVDTLKTDTAFDHIKRKFTLHLSGTPFKALANEKFHDGAIFNWTYADEQKAKRDWVSEDGENNPYANLPRLNLYTYQMSEIVKDEMSRGIEIDGETEEYAFDLNEFFETKNGRFVHDESVSKFLDALTLQTKFPFSTEELRNELKHTFWLLNRVDSAKALAKKLEEHPVFSNYKIVLAAGDGKLDDSEETQKSYDKVREAIANHEKTITLSVGQLTTGVTIPEWTAVLMLSNVKSPALYMQAAFRAQNPCMFRENGNFYRKENAYVFDFDPARTLTIFEEFANDLSSDTANGKGDMDARKQHVRELLNFFPVIGEDEDGEMVELDAEKVLSIPRKIRSTEVVNRGFMSNYLFQNISGIFNAPQEVIDIISQFTPVEEPKSKEIPITPETKDELNIDPETGEVEIPQEHIIGTATDIFGDKIYGAVEDGTFDTQIKDAFENASAKTPEETRTAFDEFKEKFKEETVKGIIDIAKEKYQGNIKASDAKSLEKGLSGQFERTAEKVYNNYQIEQKIAEKDRLEAMRSRHETGKTEAEIEEEFEQKKQDLQANLQDQLSNTVKTFIETST
;
A
#
# COMPACT_ATOMS: atom_id res chain seq x y z
N ASP A 1 -23.88 22.99 -25.98
CA ASP A 1 -24.62 23.85 -25.05
C ASP A 1 -26.00 23.26 -24.69
N HIS A 2 -26.87 22.97 -25.67
CA HIS A 2 -28.22 22.47 -25.43
C HIS A 2 -28.28 21.21 -24.55
N ASP A 3 -27.37 20.31 -24.74
CA ASP A 3 -27.29 19.05 -24.00
C ASP A 3 -26.76 19.25 -22.58
N PHE A 4 -25.83 20.18 -22.37
CA PHE A 4 -25.38 20.56 -21.04
C PHE A 4 -26.50 21.27 -20.26
N HIS A 5 -27.25 22.12 -20.90
CA HIS A 5 -28.43 22.76 -20.30
C HIS A 5 -29.49 21.71 -19.89
N ALA A 6 -29.69 20.67 -20.69
CA ALA A 6 -30.59 19.57 -20.36
C ALA A 6 -30.05 18.76 -19.15
N TYR A 7 -28.75 18.54 -19.11
CA TYR A 7 -28.08 17.90 -17.97
C TYR A 7 -28.20 18.70 -16.68
N LEU A 8 -27.99 20.03 -16.73
CA LEU A 8 -28.14 20.91 -15.57
C LEU A 8 -29.59 20.85 -15.02
N ARG A 9 -30.60 20.89 -15.89
CA ARG A 9 -32.01 20.76 -15.47
C ARG A 9 -32.26 19.41 -14.79
N LYS A 10 -31.75 18.32 -15.37
CA LYS A 10 -31.88 16.97 -14.80
C LYS A 10 -31.11 16.80 -13.48
N SER A 11 -30.06 17.57 -13.29
CA SER A 11 -29.27 17.61 -12.03
C SER A 11 -29.89 18.55 -10.98
N GLY A 12 -31.09 19.04 -11.18
CA GLY A 12 -31.82 19.90 -10.22
C GLY A 12 -31.33 21.34 -10.15
N VAL A 13 -30.52 21.80 -11.13
CA VAL A 13 -30.10 23.20 -11.18
C VAL A 13 -31.20 24.06 -11.74
N GLU A 14 -31.60 25.08 -10.97
CA GLU A 14 -32.70 25.97 -11.33
C GLU A 14 -32.33 26.82 -12.55
N ASN A 15 -33.18 26.80 -13.57
CA ASN A 15 -33.04 27.62 -14.78
C ASN A 15 -33.79 28.93 -14.62
N LYS A 16 -33.15 30.04 -14.97
CA LYS A 16 -33.78 31.34 -15.01
C LYS A 16 -34.83 31.34 -16.14
N LYS A 17 -36.11 31.43 -15.77
CA LYS A 17 -37.27 31.30 -16.69
C LYS A 17 -37.07 32.04 -18.01
N LYS A 18 -37.24 31.31 -19.12
CA LYS A 18 -37.14 31.81 -20.51
C LYS A 18 -35.74 32.28 -20.93
N THR A 19 -34.68 31.83 -20.28
CA THR A 19 -33.28 32.17 -20.63
C THR A 19 -32.44 30.93 -20.72
N GLU A 20 -31.20 31.08 -21.22
CA GLU A 20 -30.17 30.03 -21.22
C GLU A 20 -29.34 30.04 -19.92
N TRP A 21 -29.68 30.89 -18.93
CA TRP A 21 -28.94 31.05 -17.69
C TRP A 21 -29.47 30.15 -16.58
N PHE A 22 -28.54 29.57 -15.82
CA PHE A 22 -28.80 28.72 -14.68
C PHE A 22 -28.31 29.37 -13.39
N HIS A 23 -29.02 29.14 -12.29
CA HIS A 23 -28.62 29.56 -10.96
C HIS A 23 -27.56 28.57 -10.42
N VAL A 24 -26.33 28.75 -10.88
CA VAL A 24 -25.15 27.97 -10.43
C VAL A 24 -23.95 28.90 -10.44
N ASP A 25 -23.16 28.87 -9.37
CA ASP A 25 -21.92 29.63 -9.36
C ASP A 25 -20.90 29.06 -10.36
N GLY A 26 -19.87 29.83 -10.67
CA GLY A 26 -18.88 29.45 -11.66
C GLY A 26 -18.16 28.14 -11.37
N PRO A 27 -17.78 27.88 -10.11
CA PRO A 27 -17.14 26.63 -9.69
C PRO A 27 -18.06 25.41 -9.77
N ALA A 28 -19.26 25.50 -9.22
CA ALA A 28 -20.25 24.42 -9.29
C ALA A 28 -20.68 24.16 -10.73
N GLY A 29 -20.81 25.20 -11.55
CA GLY A 29 -21.08 25.09 -12.98
C GLY A 29 -19.94 24.37 -13.73
N ARG A 30 -18.68 24.67 -13.40
CA ARG A 30 -17.54 23.96 -13.98
C ARG A 30 -17.47 22.50 -13.53
N SER A 31 -17.70 22.22 -12.24
CA SER A 31 -17.78 20.84 -11.76
C SER A 31 -18.85 20.06 -12.52
N LYS A 32 -20.06 20.59 -12.63
CA LYS A 32 -21.15 19.97 -13.40
C LYS A 32 -20.85 19.84 -14.90
N PHE A 33 -20.06 20.75 -15.47
CA PHE A 33 -19.60 20.61 -16.85
C PHE A 33 -18.60 19.48 -17.01
N TYR A 34 -17.68 19.28 -16.07
CA TYR A 34 -16.78 18.13 -16.07
C TYR A 34 -17.52 16.81 -15.84
N ASP A 35 -18.50 16.79 -14.93
CA ASP A 35 -19.39 15.65 -14.74
C ASP A 35 -20.20 15.33 -16.00
N PHE A 36 -20.76 16.36 -16.62
CA PHE A 36 -21.45 16.23 -17.91
C PHE A 36 -20.51 15.74 -19.01
N LYS A 37 -19.28 16.25 -19.07
CA LYS A 37 -18.29 15.82 -20.04
C LYS A 37 -17.85 14.39 -19.77
N ALA A 38 -17.67 14.02 -18.52
CA ALA A 38 -17.40 12.64 -18.10
C ALA A 38 -18.58 11.72 -18.41
N ASP A 39 -19.78 12.09 -18.02
CA ASP A 39 -21.00 11.29 -18.22
C ASP A 39 -21.49 11.26 -19.68
N ARG A 40 -21.28 12.32 -20.46
CA ARG A 40 -21.78 12.44 -21.83
C ARG A 40 -20.77 12.39 -22.95
N GLY A 41 -19.52 12.66 -22.67
CA GLY A 41 -18.46 12.19 -23.58
C GLY A 41 -18.59 10.68 -23.73
N ILE A 42 -18.98 10.04 -22.65
CA ILE A 42 -19.24 8.60 -22.57
C ILE A 42 -20.60 8.21 -23.19
N LEU A 43 -21.69 8.92 -22.89
CA LEU A 43 -23.05 8.53 -23.24
C LEU A 43 -23.50 8.93 -24.66
N LYS A 44 -22.84 9.91 -25.29
CA LYS A 44 -23.16 10.37 -26.65
C LYS A 44 -22.33 9.73 -27.75
N ALA A 45 -21.26 9.04 -27.39
CA ALA A 45 -20.69 8.13 -28.32
C ALA A 45 -21.67 6.97 -28.51
N LEU A 46 -22.49 7.05 -29.51
CA LEU A 46 -23.19 5.93 -30.13
C LEU A 46 -22.16 4.93 -30.68
N GLY A 47 -21.23 4.53 -29.86
CA GLY A 47 -20.12 3.67 -30.16
C GLY A 47 -18.99 3.92 -29.17
N THR A 48 -18.28 2.89 -28.82
CA THR A 48 -17.03 2.98 -28.08
C THR A 48 -16.02 3.81 -28.85
N ILE A 49 -15.26 4.65 -28.14
CA ILE A 49 -14.16 5.37 -28.75
C ILE A 49 -13.10 4.33 -29.18
N PRO A 50 -12.69 4.33 -30.46
CA PRO A 50 -11.57 3.51 -30.87
C PRO A 50 -10.35 3.90 -30.05
N TYR A 51 -9.63 2.93 -29.56
CA TYR A 51 -8.37 3.15 -28.84
C TYR A 51 -7.25 2.32 -29.44
N THR A 52 -6.05 2.84 -29.34
CA THR A 52 -4.82 2.10 -29.60
C THR A 52 -4.03 2.08 -28.31
N LEU A 53 -3.61 0.89 -27.89
CA LEU A 53 -2.71 0.75 -26.74
C LEU A 53 -1.36 1.38 -27.06
N ARG A 54 -0.79 2.11 -26.10
CA ARG A 54 0.61 2.53 -26.18
C ARG A 54 1.51 1.30 -26.20
N LYS A 55 2.76 1.46 -26.67
CA LYS A 55 3.73 0.37 -26.81
C LYS A 55 3.84 -0.48 -25.54
N GLU A 56 4.05 0.16 -24.39
CA GLU A 56 4.19 -0.51 -23.10
C GLU A 56 2.90 -1.23 -22.65
N GLN A 57 1.75 -0.66 -22.94
CA GLN A 57 0.46 -1.29 -22.66
C GLN A 57 0.26 -2.55 -23.50
N ALA A 58 0.60 -2.45 -24.79
CA ALA A 58 0.51 -3.59 -25.71
C ALA A 58 1.46 -4.72 -25.30
N VAL A 59 2.68 -4.38 -24.86
CA VAL A 59 3.66 -5.34 -24.35
C VAL A 59 3.14 -6.04 -23.09
N ALA A 60 2.60 -5.28 -22.13
CA ALA A 60 2.01 -5.85 -20.91
C ALA A 60 0.91 -6.84 -21.23
N VAL A 61 -0.03 -6.45 -22.08
CA VAL A 61 -1.15 -7.32 -22.52
C VAL A 61 -0.65 -8.56 -23.26
N GLU A 62 0.32 -8.41 -24.14
CA GLU A 62 0.86 -9.54 -24.91
C GLU A 62 1.61 -10.54 -24.02
N GLN A 63 2.48 -10.07 -23.14
CA GLN A 63 3.21 -10.93 -22.20
C GLN A 63 2.25 -11.69 -21.30
N THR A 64 1.26 -11.00 -20.73
CA THR A 64 0.26 -11.61 -19.86
C THR A 64 -0.60 -12.63 -20.62
N ALA A 65 -0.99 -12.34 -21.86
CA ALA A 65 -1.75 -13.28 -22.68
C ALA A 65 -0.94 -14.54 -23.04
N LYS A 66 0.34 -14.38 -23.36
CA LYS A 66 1.26 -15.51 -23.58
C LYS A 66 1.37 -16.39 -22.33
N TYR A 67 1.57 -15.75 -21.16
CA TYR A 67 1.66 -16.44 -19.88
C TYR A 67 0.36 -17.18 -19.55
N TYR A 68 -0.80 -16.51 -19.70
CA TYR A 68 -2.12 -17.11 -19.51
C TYR A 68 -2.33 -18.39 -20.30
N HIS A 69 -1.88 -18.42 -21.56
CA HIS A 69 -2.03 -19.60 -22.43
C HIS A 69 -1.00 -20.70 -22.14
N SER A 70 0.20 -20.34 -21.68
CA SER A 70 1.28 -21.32 -21.44
C SER A 70 1.18 -21.99 -20.09
N SER A 71 0.69 -21.30 -19.05
CA SER A 71 0.67 -21.79 -17.67
C SER A 71 -0.59 -22.56 -17.29
N GLN A 72 -1.60 -22.63 -18.17
CA GLN A 72 -2.93 -23.21 -17.89
C GLN A 72 -3.57 -22.67 -16.60
N GLY A 73 -3.27 -21.43 -16.26
CA GLY A 73 -3.65 -20.75 -15.03
C GLY A 73 -2.44 -20.07 -14.40
N GLY A 74 -2.58 -19.60 -13.16
CA GLY A 74 -1.49 -19.00 -12.41
C GLY A 74 -1.74 -17.53 -12.09
N GLU A 75 -0.69 -16.87 -11.65
CA GLU A 75 -0.74 -15.48 -11.21
C GLU A 75 0.27 -14.64 -11.99
N PHE A 76 -0.11 -13.41 -12.35
CA PHE A 76 0.74 -12.46 -13.05
C PHE A 76 0.65 -11.08 -12.39
N LEU A 77 1.76 -10.37 -12.32
CA LEU A 77 1.83 -9.05 -11.70
C LEU A 77 2.11 -7.97 -12.74
N TRP A 78 1.28 -6.92 -12.77
CA TRP A 78 1.60 -5.66 -13.41
C TRP A 78 2.08 -4.66 -12.37
N ASN A 79 3.39 -4.50 -12.31
CA ASN A 79 4.05 -3.41 -11.59
C ASN A 79 4.09 -2.19 -12.51
N ALA A 80 3.01 -1.48 -12.61
CA ALA A 80 2.91 -0.34 -13.49
C ALA A 80 2.51 0.90 -12.69
N LYS A 81 3.35 1.94 -12.78
CA LYS A 81 3.13 3.21 -12.08
C LYS A 81 1.70 3.75 -12.28
N PRO A 82 1.21 4.64 -11.40
CA PRO A 82 -0.05 5.35 -11.61
C PRO A 82 -0.10 5.98 -13.01
N ARG A 83 -1.25 5.92 -13.68
CA ARG A 83 -1.52 6.42 -15.05
C ARG A 83 -0.91 5.62 -16.19
N PHE A 84 -0.43 4.45 -15.91
CA PHE A 84 -0.13 3.49 -16.98
C PHE A 84 -1.36 3.21 -17.88
N GLY A 85 -2.56 3.40 -17.36
CA GLY A 85 -3.81 3.00 -18.01
C GLY A 85 -4.12 1.52 -17.79
N LYS A 86 -3.85 1.05 -16.57
CA LYS A 86 -4.05 -0.35 -16.16
C LYS A 86 -5.45 -0.85 -16.50
N THR A 87 -6.49 -0.08 -16.20
CA THR A 87 -7.90 -0.43 -16.42
C THR A 87 -8.20 -0.78 -17.87
N LEU A 88 -7.85 0.12 -18.79
CA LEU A 88 -8.03 -0.11 -20.22
C LEU A 88 -7.23 -1.32 -20.72
N SER A 89 -6.00 -1.44 -20.28
CA SER A 89 -5.13 -2.56 -20.67
C SER A 89 -5.65 -3.90 -20.16
N VAL A 90 -6.26 -3.94 -18.96
CA VAL A 90 -6.93 -5.14 -18.44
C VAL A 90 -8.12 -5.53 -19.31
N TYR A 91 -8.93 -4.58 -19.72
CA TYR A 91 -10.05 -4.87 -20.61
C TYR A 91 -9.57 -5.44 -21.96
N ASP A 92 -8.51 -4.88 -22.51
CA ASP A 92 -7.91 -5.41 -23.74
C ASP A 92 -7.35 -6.83 -23.56
N PHE A 93 -6.67 -7.08 -22.44
CA PHE A 93 -6.20 -8.40 -22.05
C PHE A 93 -7.36 -9.40 -21.98
N CYS A 94 -8.43 -9.07 -21.26
CA CYS A 94 -9.61 -9.94 -21.13
C CYS A 94 -10.26 -10.27 -22.48
N LYS A 95 -10.35 -9.29 -23.37
CA LYS A 95 -10.83 -9.50 -24.75
C LYS A 95 -9.91 -10.44 -25.53
N ARG A 96 -8.60 -10.24 -25.41
CA ARG A 96 -7.59 -11.01 -26.15
C ARG A 96 -7.56 -12.48 -25.75
N VAL A 97 -7.70 -12.77 -24.45
CA VAL A 97 -7.74 -14.17 -23.96
C VAL A 97 -9.13 -14.80 -24.02
N GLY A 98 -10.15 -14.04 -24.43
CA GLY A 98 -11.52 -14.53 -24.52
C GLY A 98 -12.13 -14.88 -23.17
N ALA A 99 -11.80 -14.12 -22.11
CA ALA A 99 -12.32 -14.35 -20.76
C ALA A 99 -13.85 -14.23 -20.74
N THR A 100 -14.56 -15.25 -20.25
CA THR A 100 -16.02 -15.27 -20.20
C THR A 100 -16.57 -14.69 -18.90
N SER A 101 -15.79 -14.74 -17.82
CA SER A 101 -16.14 -14.20 -16.51
C SER A 101 -14.91 -13.53 -15.90
N VAL A 102 -15.01 -12.25 -15.58
CA VAL A 102 -13.93 -11.45 -15.00
C VAL A 102 -14.42 -10.87 -13.69
N LEU A 103 -13.71 -11.13 -12.60
CA LEU A 103 -13.98 -10.52 -11.31
C LEU A 103 -12.90 -9.47 -11.00
N ILE A 104 -13.32 -8.25 -10.75
CA ILE A 104 -12.44 -7.16 -10.33
C ILE A 104 -12.69 -6.90 -8.86
N VAL A 105 -11.64 -7.02 -8.05
CA VAL A 105 -11.69 -6.72 -6.62
C VAL A 105 -10.70 -5.61 -6.31
N THR A 106 -11.15 -4.59 -5.61
CA THR A 106 -10.31 -3.49 -5.12
C THR A 106 -10.59 -3.20 -3.66
N ASN A 107 -9.58 -2.74 -2.96
CA ASN A 107 -9.73 -2.28 -1.57
C ASN A 107 -10.49 -0.95 -1.48
N ARG A 108 -10.58 -0.18 -2.57
CA ARG A 108 -11.14 1.18 -2.59
C ARG A 108 -12.35 1.30 -3.49
N PRO A 109 -13.57 1.39 -2.93
CA PRO A 109 -14.79 1.58 -3.72
C PRO A 109 -14.77 2.82 -4.62
N ALA A 110 -14.03 3.88 -4.25
CA ALA A 110 -13.87 5.08 -5.06
C ALA A 110 -13.25 4.82 -6.45
N ILE A 111 -12.46 3.75 -6.60
CA ILE A 111 -11.85 3.34 -7.87
C ILE A 111 -12.89 2.74 -8.83
N ALA A 112 -14.03 2.31 -8.33
CA ALA A 112 -15.12 1.76 -9.14
C ALA A 112 -15.52 2.67 -10.30
N ASN A 113 -15.54 3.98 -10.06
CA ASN A 113 -15.86 4.97 -11.10
C ASN A 113 -14.84 4.98 -12.25
N SER A 114 -13.58 4.74 -11.96
CA SER A 114 -12.52 4.65 -13.00
C SER A 114 -12.71 3.42 -13.88
N TRP A 115 -12.98 2.26 -13.26
CA TRP A 115 -13.27 1.02 -13.98
C TRP A 115 -14.52 1.14 -14.84
N TYR A 116 -15.58 1.71 -14.28
CA TYR A 116 -16.82 1.96 -15.03
C TYR A 116 -16.60 2.94 -16.18
N SER A 117 -15.89 4.04 -15.95
CA SER A 117 -15.67 5.06 -16.98
C SER A 117 -14.93 4.49 -18.19
N ASP A 118 -13.88 3.73 -17.95
CA ASP A 118 -13.11 3.09 -19.03
C ASP A 118 -13.93 2.00 -19.73
N TYR A 119 -14.75 1.23 -18.99
CA TYR A 119 -15.68 0.29 -19.61
C TYR A 119 -16.69 1.00 -20.52
N ALA A 120 -17.36 2.03 -20.01
CA ALA A 120 -18.38 2.76 -20.76
C ALA A 120 -17.80 3.46 -22.00
N GLN A 121 -16.56 3.97 -21.88
CA GLN A 121 -15.90 4.72 -22.94
C GLN A 121 -15.29 3.81 -24.03
N PHE A 122 -14.69 2.70 -23.67
CA PHE A 122 -13.86 1.89 -24.58
C PHE A 122 -14.42 0.51 -24.86
N MET A 123 -15.21 -0.04 -23.95
CA MET A 123 -15.81 -1.37 -24.10
C MET A 123 -17.27 -1.30 -24.56
N GLY A 124 -18.14 -0.80 -23.70
CA GLY A 124 -19.56 -0.76 -23.94
C GLY A 124 -20.18 -2.13 -24.25
N GLU A 125 -21.48 -2.15 -24.51
CA GLU A 125 -22.20 -3.39 -24.84
C GLU A 125 -21.76 -4.03 -26.16
N GLN A 126 -21.29 -3.23 -27.12
CA GLN A 126 -20.83 -3.71 -28.43
C GLN A 126 -19.55 -4.56 -28.36
N SER A 127 -18.81 -4.50 -27.27
CA SER A 127 -17.68 -5.42 -27.03
C SER A 127 -18.13 -6.87 -26.86
N GLY A 128 -19.41 -7.07 -26.57
CA GLY A 128 -19.99 -8.34 -26.17
C GLY A 128 -19.84 -8.63 -24.68
N TYR A 129 -19.22 -7.75 -23.91
CA TYR A 129 -19.13 -7.87 -22.45
C TYR A 129 -20.23 -7.05 -21.76
N ARG A 130 -20.65 -7.49 -20.57
CA ARG A 130 -21.57 -6.76 -19.70
C ARG A 130 -20.85 -6.37 -18.40
N PHE A 131 -21.19 -5.22 -17.85
CA PHE A 131 -20.64 -4.74 -16.60
C PHE A 131 -21.65 -4.95 -15.47
N VAL A 132 -21.27 -5.67 -14.43
CA VAL A 132 -22.11 -6.04 -13.29
C VAL A 132 -21.54 -5.45 -12.02
N SER A 133 -22.36 -4.76 -11.23
CA SER A 133 -21.93 -4.27 -9.91
C SER A 133 -23.12 -3.95 -9.02
N GLU A 134 -22.96 -4.27 -7.73
CA GLU A 134 -23.87 -3.86 -6.65
C GLU A 134 -23.35 -2.66 -5.85
N THR A 135 -22.19 -2.12 -6.22
CA THR A 135 -21.59 -0.97 -5.56
C THR A 135 -22.47 0.26 -5.67
N ASP A 136 -22.79 0.90 -4.54
CA ASP A 136 -23.76 2.01 -4.48
C ASP A 136 -23.42 3.18 -5.43
N SER A 137 -22.13 3.50 -5.58
CA SER A 137 -21.66 4.56 -6.49
C SER A 137 -21.88 4.26 -7.98
N LEU A 138 -22.15 3.01 -8.34
CA LEU A 138 -22.38 2.55 -9.71
C LEU A 138 -23.85 2.21 -10.01
N LYS A 139 -24.69 2.05 -9.00
CA LYS A 139 -26.09 1.71 -9.17
C LYS A 139 -26.81 2.73 -10.05
N GLY A 140 -27.56 2.22 -11.01
CA GLY A 140 -28.36 3.04 -11.94
C GLY A 140 -27.55 3.81 -12.99
N LYS A 141 -26.22 3.60 -13.07
CA LYS A 141 -25.43 4.13 -14.17
C LYS A 141 -25.69 3.36 -15.45
N PRO A 142 -25.61 4.03 -16.62
CA PRO A 142 -25.76 3.37 -17.92
C PRO A 142 -24.79 2.20 -18.08
N TYR A 143 -25.27 1.11 -18.68
CA TYR A 143 -24.49 -0.13 -18.92
C TYR A 143 -24.06 -0.91 -17.66
N VAL A 144 -24.46 -0.47 -16.46
CA VAL A 144 -24.25 -1.23 -15.24
C VAL A 144 -25.50 -2.06 -14.96
N LEU A 145 -25.33 -3.35 -14.87
CA LEU A 145 -26.38 -4.29 -14.47
C LEU A 145 -26.20 -4.64 -12.99
N SER A 146 -27.31 -4.71 -12.28
CA SER A 146 -27.33 -5.43 -11.01
C SER A 146 -27.14 -6.92 -11.25
N ARG A 147 -26.78 -7.66 -10.23
CA ARG A 147 -26.62 -9.11 -10.33
C ARG A 147 -27.93 -9.80 -10.70
N ALA A 148 -29.06 -9.34 -10.17
CA ALA A 148 -30.38 -9.84 -10.52
C ALA A 148 -30.70 -9.59 -12.00
N GLU A 149 -30.42 -8.41 -12.51
CA GLU A 149 -30.59 -8.09 -13.92
C GLU A 149 -29.69 -8.92 -14.83
N TRP A 150 -28.42 -9.15 -14.42
CA TRP A 150 -27.50 -10.01 -15.16
C TRP A 150 -28.02 -11.46 -15.26
N LEU A 151 -28.57 -12.01 -14.19
CA LEU A 151 -29.09 -13.38 -14.20
C LEU A 151 -30.30 -13.54 -15.15
N THR A 152 -31.09 -12.51 -15.33
CA THR A 152 -32.34 -12.51 -16.10
C THR A 152 -32.25 -11.87 -17.50
N CYS A 153 -31.11 -11.18 -17.81
CA CYS A 153 -30.95 -10.53 -19.11
C CYS A 153 -30.80 -11.51 -20.27
N ASP A 154 -31.18 -11.05 -21.48
CA ASP A 154 -30.86 -11.77 -22.70
C ASP A 154 -29.36 -11.85 -22.94
N LYS A 155 -28.83 -13.07 -23.09
CA LYS A 155 -27.40 -13.34 -23.29
C LYS A 155 -27.05 -13.56 -24.78
N THR A 156 -27.97 -13.26 -25.69
CA THR A 156 -27.68 -13.37 -27.12
C THR A 156 -26.57 -12.39 -27.51
N GLY A 157 -25.49 -12.93 -28.11
CA GLY A 157 -24.33 -12.14 -28.51
C GLY A 157 -23.40 -11.71 -27.36
N VAL A 158 -23.67 -12.11 -26.12
CA VAL A 158 -22.81 -11.84 -24.96
C VAL A 158 -21.61 -12.82 -25.00
N LYS A 159 -20.39 -12.28 -24.99
CA LYS A 159 -19.13 -13.04 -24.92
C LYS A 159 -18.72 -13.32 -23.50
N GLY A 160 -19.08 -12.43 -22.57
CA GLY A 160 -18.71 -12.55 -21.17
C GLY A 160 -19.23 -11.37 -20.35
N TYR A 161 -18.89 -11.37 -19.07
CA TYR A 161 -19.21 -10.28 -18.17
C TYR A 161 -18.05 -9.95 -17.26
N ILE A 162 -18.06 -8.71 -16.77
CA ILE A 162 -17.08 -8.14 -15.85
C ILE A 162 -17.84 -7.75 -14.60
N GLU A 163 -17.53 -8.36 -13.48
CA GLU A 163 -18.16 -8.04 -12.21
C GLU A 163 -17.18 -7.29 -11.33
N PHE A 164 -17.64 -6.15 -10.82
CA PHE A 164 -16.86 -5.33 -9.89
C PHE A 164 -17.41 -5.47 -8.47
N VAL A 165 -16.52 -5.87 -7.55
CA VAL A 165 -16.84 -6.07 -6.13
C VAL A 165 -15.80 -5.34 -5.28
N SER A 166 -16.23 -4.62 -4.24
CA SER A 166 -15.29 -4.07 -3.27
C SER A 166 -14.77 -5.16 -2.33
N LEU A 167 -13.53 -5.03 -1.88
CA LEU A 167 -12.95 -5.93 -0.90
C LEU A 167 -13.74 -5.92 0.42
N GLN A 168 -14.35 -4.79 0.79
CA GLN A 168 -15.19 -4.67 1.96
C GLN A 168 -16.49 -5.48 1.81
N ASP A 169 -17.11 -5.44 0.64
CA ASP A 169 -18.27 -6.29 0.35
C ASP A 169 -17.93 -7.76 0.40
N LEU A 170 -16.76 -8.11 -0.15
CA LEU A 170 -16.25 -9.48 -0.10
C LEU A 170 -16.05 -9.94 1.35
N LYS A 171 -15.28 -9.20 2.14
CA LYS A 171 -15.03 -9.49 3.57
C LYS A 171 -16.32 -9.48 4.42
N GLY A 172 -17.32 -8.72 4.03
CA GLY A 172 -18.63 -8.68 4.72
C GLY A 172 -19.50 -9.90 4.47
N SER A 173 -19.23 -10.67 3.42
CA SER A 173 -20.03 -11.83 3.03
C SER A 173 -19.69 -13.07 3.86
N VAL A 174 -20.73 -13.82 4.26
CA VAL A 174 -20.56 -15.08 5.02
C VAL A 174 -19.74 -16.12 4.25
N TYR A 175 -19.74 -16.07 2.93
CA TYR A 175 -18.96 -16.99 2.07
C TYR A 175 -17.47 -16.66 2.04
N PHE A 176 -17.06 -15.52 2.59
CA PHE A 176 -15.70 -15.01 2.65
C PHE A 176 -15.29 -14.56 4.06
N GLY A 177 -15.94 -15.11 5.09
CA GLY A 177 -15.59 -14.86 6.50
C GLY A 177 -16.36 -13.75 7.21
N GLY A 178 -17.34 -13.13 6.55
CA GLY A 178 -18.19 -12.10 7.12
C GLY A 178 -19.51 -12.64 7.71
N HIS A 179 -20.51 -11.77 7.78
CA HIS A 179 -21.80 -12.04 8.44
C HIS A 179 -23.02 -11.91 7.53
N PHE A 180 -22.88 -11.27 6.36
CA PHE A 180 -24.01 -10.99 5.47
C PHE A 180 -24.16 -12.07 4.42
N ASP A 181 -25.40 -12.50 4.18
CA ASP A 181 -25.74 -13.47 3.13
C ASP A 181 -25.80 -12.79 1.77
N LYS A 182 -24.63 -12.59 1.18
CA LYS A 182 -24.44 -11.97 -0.14
C LYS A 182 -23.24 -12.59 -0.84
N LEU A 183 -23.16 -12.41 -2.17
CA LEU A 183 -22.02 -12.86 -2.99
C LEU A 183 -21.84 -14.39 -3.06
N LYS A 184 -22.93 -15.17 -2.89
CA LYS A 184 -22.88 -16.62 -3.08
C LYS A 184 -22.39 -16.97 -4.49
N GLU A 185 -22.86 -16.26 -5.50
CA GLU A 185 -22.52 -16.46 -6.90
C GLU A 185 -21.04 -16.20 -7.19
N VAL A 186 -20.43 -15.26 -6.45
CA VAL A 186 -18.98 -14.97 -6.57
C VAL A 186 -18.16 -16.17 -6.12
N ARG A 187 -18.58 -16.86 -5.04
CA ARG A 187 -17.96 -18.10 -4.57
C ARG A 187 -18.21 -19.27 -5.50
N ASP A 188 -19.45 -19.44 -5.95
CA ASP A 188 -19.88 -20.64 -6.70
C ASP A 188 -19.38 -20.62 -8.14
N ASN A 189 -19.15 -19.44 -8.71
CA ASN A 189 -18.64 -19.28 -10.06
C ASN A 189 -17.14 -19.60 -10.15
N GLU A 190 -16.74 -20.20 -11.28
CA GLU A 190 -15.33 -20.31 -11.67
C GLU A 190 -14.95 -19.15 -12.57
N TRP A 191 -14.16 -18.22 -12.05
CA TRP A 191 -13.76 -17.02 -12.76
C TRP A 191 -12.65 -17.31 -13.78
N SER A 192 -12.82 -16.85 -15.01
CA SER A 192 -11.76 -16.92 -16.02
C SER A 192 -10.55 -16.09 -15.60
N VAL A 193 -10.80 -14.90 -15.05
CA VAL A 193 -9.79 -13.98 -14.57
C VAL A 193 -10.27 -13.30 -13.29
N LEU A 194 -9.46 -13.36 -12.24
CA LEU A 194 -9.56 -12.49 -11.06
C LEU A 194 -8.55 -11.35 -11.22
N VAL A 195 -9.01 -10.11 -11.12
CA VAL A 195 -8.18 -8.91 -11.12
C VAL A 195 -8.17 -8.34 -9.71
N ILE A 196 -6.98 -8.20 -9.12
CA ILE A 196 -6.79 -7.59 -7.80
C ILE A 196 -6.13 -6.24 -8.04
N ASP A 197 -6.90 -5.17 -7.90
CA ASP A 197 -6.40 -3.80 -8.09
C ASP A 197 -5.88 -3.23 -6.79
N GLU A 198 -4.71 -2.57 -6.85
CA GLU A 198 -3.91 -2.11 -5.71
C GLU A 198 -3.58 -3.28 -4.74
N ALA A 199 -3.01 -4.34 -5.29
CA ALA A 199 -2.72 -5.60 -4.61
C ALA A 199 -1.86 -5.45 -3.34
N HIS A 200 -1.15 -4.34 -3.19
CA HIS A 200 -0.32 -4.03 -2.01
C HIS A 200 -1.12 -3.36 -0.87
N GLU A 201 -2.34 -2.86 -1.12
CA GLU A 201 -3.16 -2.20 -0.10
C GLU A 201 -4.18 -3.18 0.50
N GLY A 202 -4.12 -3.36 1.82
CA GLY A 202 -5.11 -4.15 2.57
C GLY A 202 -5.12 -5.65 2.28
N VAL A 203 -4.20 -6.15 1.45
CA VAL A 203 -4.07 -7.59 1.13
C VAL A 203 -3.37 -8.35 2.26
N ASP A 204 -2.60 -7.68 3.10
CA ASP A 204 -1.83 -8.28 4.20
C ASP A 204 -2.68 -8.58 5.46
N THR A 205 -3.99 -8.52 5.40
CA THR A 205 -4.81 -8.94 6.53
C THR A 205 -5.28 -10.38 6.34
N LEU A 206 -5.23 -11.16 7.40
CA LEU A 206 -5.72 -12.53 7.45
C LEU A 206 -7.11 -12.71 6.79
N LYS A 207 -8.03 -11.76 7.02
CA LYS A 207 -9.37 -11.78 6.42
C LYS A 207 -9.35 -11.60 4.91
N THR A 208 -8.37 -10.88 4.38
CA THR A 208 -8.24 -10.67 2.93
C THR A 208 -7.75 -11.91 2.22
N ASP A 209 -6.69 -12.53 2.73
CA ASP A 209 -6.17 -13.78 2.19
C ASP A 209 -7.24 -14.88 2.23
N THR A 210 -7.92 -14.99 3.37
CA THR A 210 -9.05 -15.92 3.52
C THR A 210 -10.14 -15.67 2.47
N ALA A 211 -10.48 -14.41 2.19
CA ALA A 211 -11.49 -14.08 1.19
C ALA A 211 -11.06 -14.50 -0.23
N PHE A 212 -9.81 -14.25 -0.60
CA PHE A 212 -9.30 -14.62 -1.93
C PHE A 212 -9.14 -16.13 -2.11
N ASP A 213 -8.79 -16.86 -1.07
CA ASP A 213 -8.67 -18.33 -1.11
C ASP A 213 -10.00 -19.01 -1.47
N HIS A 214 -11.13 -18.38 -1.14
CA HIS A 214 -12.48 -18.90 -1.44
C HIS A 214 -13.03 -18.49 -2.82
N ILE A 215 -12.26 -17.78 -3.65
CA ILE A 215 -12.63 -17.44 -5.03
C ILE A 215 -12.04 -18.44 -5.99
N LYS A 216 -12.90 -19.27 -6.60
CA LYS A 216 -12.49 -20.21 -7.65
C LYS A 216 -12.11 -19.43 -8.92
N ARG A 217 -10.88 -19.55 -9.39
CA ARG A 217 -10.38 -18.81 -10.56
C ARG A 217 -9.35 -19.61 -11.34
N LYS A 218 -9.30 -19.37 -12.64
CA LYS A 218 -8.27 -19.95 -13.52
C LYS A 218 -7.00 -19.12 -13.50
N PHE A 219 -7.12 -17.81 -13.40
CA PHE A 219 -6.00 -16.89 -13.51
C PHE A 219 -6.20 -15.67 -12.58
N THR A 220 -5.11 -15.21 -11.95
CA THR A 220 -5.11 -13.99 -11.16
C THR A 220 -4.17 -12.96 -11.78
N LEU A 221 -4.68 -11.75 -12.05
CA LEU A 221 -3.90 -10.60 -12.45
C LEU A 221 -3.83 -9.61 -11.31
N HIS A 222 -2.63 -9.45 -10.75
CA HIS A 222 -2.35 -8.46 -9.73
C HIS A 222 -1.94 -7.14 -10.38
N LEU A 223 -2.55 -6.03 -9.96
CA LEU A 223 -2.21 -4.69 -10.40
C LEU A 223 -1.64 -3.92 -9.21
N SER A 224 -0.50 -3.29 -9.41
CA SER A 224 0.11 -2.44 -8.39
C SER A 224 0.90 -1.32 -9.01
N GLY A 225 0.83 -0.12 -8.39
CA GLY A 225 1.72 0.99 -8.69
C GLY A 225 3.03 0.94 -7.89
N THR A 226 3.09 0.07 -6.87
CA THR A 226 4.20 -0.04 -5.94
C THR A 226 4.27 -1.45 -5.34
N PRO A 227 4.68 -2.46 -6.12
CA PRO A 227 4.58 -3.88 -5.74
C PRO A 227 5.78 -4.41 -4.93
N PHE A 228 6.51 -3.57 -4.20
CA PHE A 228 7.73 -3.96 -3.48
C PHE A 228 7.56 -5.24 -2.67
N LYS A 229 6.44 -5.38 -1.94
CA LYS A 229 6.17 -6.59 -1.16
C LYS A 229 5.99 -7.84 -2.01
N ALA A 230 5.36 -7.72 -3.18
CA ALA A 230 5.15 -8.85 -4.07
C ALA A 230 6.45 -9.33 -4.71
N LEU A 231 7.33 -8.42 -5.09
CA LEU A 231 8.70 -8.76 -5.54
C LEU A 231 9.52 -9.35 -4.38
N ALA A 232 9.38 -8.77 -3.18
CA ALA A 232 10.06 -9.23 -1.98
C ALA A 232 9.70 -10.66 -1.59
N ASN A 233 8.45 -11.06 -1.77
CA ASN A 233 7.98 -12.39 -1.34
C ASN A 233 8.30 -13.51 -2.33
N GLU A 234 9.05 -13.25 -3.39
CA GLU A 234 9.36 -14.23 -4.46
C GLU A 234 8.11 -14.98 -4.98
N LYS A 235 6.92 -14.41 -4.73
CA LYS A 235 5.64 -15.01 -5.10
C LYS A 235 5.48 -15.14 -6.61
N PHE A 236 6.14 -14.24 -7.36
CA PHE A 236 6.07 -14.19 -8.81
C PHE A 236 7.43 -14.54 -9.41
N HIS A 237 7.43 -15.43 -10.39
CA HIS A 237 8.61 -15.69 -11.22
C HIS A 237 8.85 -14.53 -12.18
N ASP A 238 10.08 -14.30 -12.59
CA ASP A 238 10.44 -13.21 -13.52
C ASP A 238 9.60 -13.17 -14.79
N GLY A 239 9.21 -14.34 -15.32
CA GLY A 239 8.30 -14.46 -16.46
C GLY A 239 6.83 -14.11 -16.19
N ALA A 240 6.45 -13.92 -14.92
CA ALA A 240 5.10 -13.58 -14.47
C ALA A 240 4.98 -12.13 -13.96
N ILE A 241 5.95 -11.28 -14.28
CA ILE A 241 5.97 -9.88 -13.88
C ILE A 241 6.15 -9.00 -15.11
N PHE A 242 5.34 -7.96 -15.22
CA PHE A 242 5.56 -6.85 -16.13
C PHE A 242 5.85 -5.59 -15.33
N ASN A 243 6.96 -4.93 -15.63
CA ASN A 243 7.39 -3.70 -14.97
C ASN A 243 7.26 -2.50 -15.93
N TRP A 244 6.66 -1.40 -15.43
CA TRP A 244 6.70 -0.09 -16.05
C TRP A 244 6.84 0.97 -14.99
N THR A 245 8.08 1.38 -14.78
CA THR A 245 8.47 2.26 -13.69
C THR A 245 8.42 3.73 -14.10
N TYR A 246 8.66 4.62 -13.14
CA TYR A 246 8.85 6.04 -13.41
C TYR A 246 10.05 6.28 -14.33
N ALA A 247 11.16 5.58 -14.10
CA ALA A 247 12.36 5.69 -14.92
C ALA A 247 12.09 5.28 -16.37
N ASP A 248 11.36 4.18 -16.60
CA ASP A 248 10.97 3.72 -17.94
C ASP A 248 10.14 4.77 -18.67
N GLU A 249 9.20 5.40 -18.01
CA GLU A 249 8.34 6.43 -18.59
C GLU A 249 9.14 7.69 -18.94
N GLN A 250 10.04 8.15 -18.07
CA GLN A 250 10.89 9.30 -18.35
C GLN A 250 11.90 9.00 -19.45
N LYS A 251 12.43 7.79 -19.51
CA LYS A 251 13.26 7.31 -20.60
C LYS A 251 12.49 7.30 -21.92
N ALA A 252 11.27 6.77 -21.93
CA ALA A 252 10.39 6.79 -23.09
C ALA A 252 10.04 8.22 -23.53
N LYS A 253 9.88 9.16 -22.58
CA LYS A 253 9.68 10.59 -22.88
C LYS A 253 10.89 11.20 -23.57
N ARG A 254 12.09 10.93 -23.06
CA ARG A 254 13.36 11.46 -23.59
C ARG A 254 13.70 10.88 -24.94
N ASP A 255 13.57 9.57 -25.09
CA ASP A 255 14.03 8.80 -26.25
C ASP A 255 12.92 8.67 -27.32
N TRP A 256 11.81 9.42 -27.17
CA TRP A 256 10.71 9.40 -28.13
C TRP A 256 11.15 9.89 -29.52
N VAL A 257 11.02 9.04 -30.50
CA VAL A 257 11.16 9.36 -31.89
C VAL A 257 9.79 9.27 -32.54
N SER A 258 9.34 10.37 -33.19
CA SER A 258 8.06 10.38 -33.89
C SER A 258 8.15 9.49 -35.12
N GLU A 259 7.40 8.39 -35.09
CA GLU A 259 7.09 7.61 -36.30
C GLU A 259 5.74 8.14 -36.81
N ASP A 260 5.67 8.47 -38.08
CA ASP A 260 4.44 8.96 -38.76
C ASP A 260 3.86 10.31 -38.26
N GLY A 261 4.62 11.14 -37.58
CA GLY A 261 4.16 12.45 -37.11
C GLY A 261 3.32 12.42 -35.82
N GLU A 262 3.33 11.32 -35.10
CA GLU A 262 2.65 11.20 -33.81
C GLU A 262 3.29 12.08 -32.74
N ASN A 263 2.46 12.69 -31.91
CA ASN A 263 2.92 13.47 -30.77
C ASN A 263 3.42 12.56 -29.65
N ASN A 264 4.50 12.97 -28.98
CA ASN A 264 5.00 12.27 -27.79
C ASN A 264 3.93 12.19 -26.70
N PRO A 265 3.40 11.00 -26.37
CA PRO A 265 2.33 10.84 -25.37
C PRO A 265 2.79 11.21 -23.97
N TYR A 266 4.09 11.26 -23.70
CA TYR A 266 4.69 11.60 -22.41
C TYR A 266 5.12 13.07 -22.30
N ALA A 267 4.97 13.87 -23.37
CA ALA A 267 5.47 15.25 -23.44
C ALA A 267 4.98 16.15 -22.29
N ASN A 268 3.76 15.91 -21.82
CA ASN A 268 3.11 16.73 -20.80
C ASN A 268 3.40 16.31 -19.36
N LEU A 269 4.22 15.28 -19.13
CA LEU A 269 4.55 14.81 -17.78
C LEU A 269 5.55 15.76 -17.12
N PRO A 270 5.27 16.30 -15.92
CA PRO A 270 6.21 17.13 -15.18
C PRO A 270 7.39 16.29 -14.66
N ARG A 271 8.55 16.93 -14.54
CA ARG A 271 9.72 16.34 -13.87
C ARG A 271 9.50 16.40 -12.37
N LEU A 272 9.72 15.31 -11.67
CA LEU A 272 9.65 15.24 -10.23
C LEU A 272 11.02 15.56 -9.64
N ASN A 273 11.05 16.43 -8.63
CA ASN A 273 12.27 16.85 -7.93
C ASN A 273 12.09 16.62 -6.44
N LEU A 274 13.03 15.95 -5.79
CA LEU A 274 13.03 15.67 -4.37
C LEU A 274 14.00 16.59 -3.64
N TYR A 275 13.50 17.36 -2.70
CA TYR A 275 14.29 18.21 -1.81
C TYR A 275 14.27 17.63 -0.41
N THR A 276 15.42 17.50 0.21
CA THR A 276 15.53 17.06 1.59
C THR A 276 16.33 18.08 2.41
N TYR A 277 15.82 18.43 3.56
CA TYR A 277 16.34 19.49 4.43
C TYR A 277 16.69 18.92 5.81
N GLN A 278 17.77 19.41 6.40
CA GLN A 278 18.10 19.12 7.79
C GLN A 278 17.30 20.03 8.72
N MET A 279 16.59 19.43 9.67
CA MET A 279 15.78 20.17 10.65
C MET A 279 16.61 20.75 11.80
N SER A 280 17.82 20.24 12.04
CA SER A 280 18.69 20.63 13.15
C SER A 280 18.93 22.13 13.23
N GLU A 281 19.14 22.79 12.10
CA GLU A 281 19.37 24.24 12.09
C GLU A 281 18.12 25.07 12.44
N ILE A 282 16.93 24.50 12.25
CA ILE A 282 15.67 25.16 12.55
C ILE A 282 15.30 25.03 14.03
N VAL A 283 15.69 23.91 14.66
CA VAL A 283 15.17 23.48 15.97
C VAL A 283 16.30 23.15 16.97
N LYS A 284 17.48 23.72 16.79
CA LYS A 284 18.73 23.38 17.52
C LYS A 284 18.60 23.29 19.05
N ASP A 285 17.62 23.93 19.67
CA ASP A 285 17.61 24.07 21.12
C ASP A 285 16.71 23.10 21.90
N GLU A 286 15.81 22.33 21.26
CA GLU A 286 14.80 21.60 22.04
C GLU A 286 14.66 20.10 21.69
N MET A 287 15.02 19.66 20.48
CA MET A 287 14.75 18.29 20.02
C MET A 287 15.95 17.56 19.39
N SER A 288 17.11 18.21 19.30
CA SER A 288 18.30 17.54 18.80
C SER A 288 18.79 16.51 19.82
N ARG A 289 18.56 15.27 19.55
CA ARG A 289 19.25 14.15 20.24
C ARG A 289 20.59 13.91 19.55
N GLY A 290 21.38 15.00 19.40
CA GLY A 290 22.75 14.93 18.89
C GLY A 290 23.69 14.43 19.96
N ILE A 291 24.65 13.60 19.59
CA ILE A 291 25.81 13.31 20.42
C ILE A 291 26.97 14.18 19.95
N GLU A 292 27.63 14.82 20.88
CA GLU A 292 28.86 15.55 20.61
C GLU A 292 30.00 14.55 20.42
N ILE A 293 30.44 14.37 19.15
CA ILE A 293 31.60 13.56 18.79
C ILE A 293 32.66 14.53 18.33
N ASP A 294 33.82 14.54 19.03
CA ASP A 294 34.97 15.41 18.74
C ASP A 294 34.64 16.92 18.68
N GLY A 295 33.60 17.36 19.40
CA GLY A 295 33.20 18.76 19.46
C GLY A 295 32.19 19.22 18.40
N GLU A 296 31.73 18.30 17.56
CA GLU A 296 30.62 18.51 16.62
C GLU A 296 29.37 17.78 17.08
N THR A 297 28.21 18.41 16.96
CA THR A 297 26.92 17.79 17.26
C THR A 297 26.43 17.10 16.00
N GLU A 298 26.51 15.77 15.95
CA GLU A 298 25.88 15.01 14.86
C GLU A 298 24.45 14.65 15.22
N GLU A 299 23.54 14.93 14.29
CA GLU A 299 22.12 14.65 14.39
C GLU A 299 21.81 13.26 13.84
N TYR A 300 21.14 12.43 14.65
CA TYR A 300 20.50 11.24 14.08
C TYR A 300 19.00 11.45 14.07
N ALA A 301 18.35 10.69 13.22
CA ALA A 301 16.91 10.62 12.98
C ALA A 301 16.03 11.65 13.72
N PHE A 302 15.60 12.65 13.00
CA PHE A 302 14.59 13.59 13.46
C PHE A 302 13.20 12.93 13.39
N ASP A 303 12.44 12.91 14.50
CA ASP A 303 11.10 12.34 14.52
C ASP A 303 10.04 13.39 14.22
N LEU A 304 9.59 13.45 12.93
CA LEU A 304 8.52 14.34 12.49
C LEU A 304 7.18 14.05 13.19
N ASN A 305 6.92 12.80 13.59
CA ASN A 305 5.68 12.44 14.28
C ASN A 305 5.67 12.98 15.71
N GLU A 306 6.82 12.98 16.39
CA GLU A 306 7.00 13.61 17.70
C GLU A 306 6.94 15.15 17.58
N PHE A 307 7.60 15.69 16.56
CA PHE A 307 7.62 17.13 16.31
C PHE A 307 6.21 17.72 16.12
N PHE A 308 5.35 17.02 15.38
CA PHE A 308 3.96 17.42 15.16
C PHE A 308 2.98 16.79 16.16
N GLU A 309 3.46 16.28 17.30
CA GLU A 309 2.58 15.75 18.35
C GLU A 309 1.71 16.84 18.96
N THR A 310 0.45 16.48 19.26
CA THR A 310 -0.53 17.40 19.84
C THR A 310 -1.06 16.89 21.17
N LYS A 311 -1.30 17.83 22.08
CA LYS A 311 -1.99 17.59 23.34
C LYS A 311 -3.05 18.67 23.55
N ASN A 312 -4.30 18.24 23.79
CA ASN A 312 -5.43 19.16 23.98
C ASN A 312 -5.63 20.15 22.80
N GLY A 313 -5.41 19.71 21.56
CA GLY A 313 -5.61 20.53 20.35
C GLY A 313 -4.52 21.58 20.08
N ARG A 314 -3.37 21.51 20.78
CA ARG A 314 -2.19 22.36 20.56
C ARG A 314 -0.97 21.47 20.38
N PHE A 315 0.02 21.94 19.64
CA PHE A 315 1.29 21.23 19.52
C PHE A 315 2.01 21.16 20.87
N VAL A 316 2.64 20.03 21.15
CA VAL A 316 3.53 19.87 22.31
C VAL A 316 4.73 20.82 22.15
N HIS A 317 5.25 20.92 20.92
CA HIS A 317 6.36 21.76 20.53
C HIS A 317 5.88 22.99 19.74
N ASP A 318 4.93 23.77 20.31
CA ASP A 318 4.21 24.82 19.61
C ASP A 318 5.11 25.93 19.06
N GLU A 319 6.14 26.32 19.83
CA GLU A 319 7.12 27.33 19.42
C GLU A 319 8.01 26.82 18.26
N SER A 320 8.47 25.58 18.35
CA SER A 320 9.29 24.94 17.32
C SER A 320 8.53 24.79 16.00
N VAL A 321 7.25 24.44 16.04
CA VAL A 321 6.39 24.40 14.86
C VAL A 321 6.21 25.80 14.26
N SER A 322 6.10 26.86 15.09
CA SER A 322 6.05 28.24 14.58
C SER A 322 7.36 28.63 13.89
N LYS A 323 8.51 28.35 14.52
CA LYS A 323 9.84 28.58 13.92
C LYS A 323 10.01 27.84 12.59
N PHE A 324 9.50 26.60 12.51
CA PHE A 324 9.51 25.82 11.26
C PHE A 324 8.70 26.51 10.14
N LEU A 325 7.50 27.00 10.43
CA LEU A 325 6.69 27.72 9.45
C LEU A 325 7.34 29.04 9.02
N ASP A 326 7.94 29.77 9.98
CA ASP A 326 8.71 30.97 9.68
C ASP A 326 9.92 30.64 8.77
N ALA A 327 10.67 29.59 9.07
CA ALA A 327 11.81 29.18 8.25
C ALA A 327 11.39 28.85 6.81
N LEU A 328 10.28 28.13 6.61
CA LEU A 328 9.77 27.82 5.28
C LEU A 328 9.51 29.06 4.42
N THR A 329 9.26 30.20 5.03
CA THR A 329 8.86 31.44 4.35
C THR A 329 9.90 32.54 4.35
N LEU A 330 10.91 32.49 5.22
CA LEU A 330 11.92 33.56 5.40
C LEU A 330 13.32 33.13 4.91
N GLN A 331 13.68 31.86 5.05
CA GLN A 331 15.02 31.40 4.63
C GLN A 331 15.02 30.98 3.16
N THR A 332 15.95 31.55 2.40
CA THR A 332 16.00 31.43 0.92
C THR A 332 16.08 30.00 0.39
N LYS A 333 16.64 29.08 1.15
CA LYS A 333 16.71 27.65 0.77
C LYS A 333 15.37 26.94 0.78
N PHE A 334 14.38 27.44 1.52
CA PHE A 334 13.09 26.77 1.70
C PHE A 334 12.03 27.16 0.66
N PRO A 335 11.02 26.28 0.43
CA PRO A 335 10.16 26.33 -0.75
C PRO A 335 9.20 27.52 -0.84
N PHE A 336 8.87 28.20 0.27
CA PHE A 336 7.92 29.31 0.28
C PHE A 336 8.56 30.67 0.55
N SER A 337 9.89 30.77 0.41
CA SER A 337 10.66 31.94 0.82
C SER A 337 10.46 33.17 -0.12
N THR A 338 10.24 32.94 -1.41
CA THR A 338 10.03 34.01 -2.38
C THR A 338 8.64 33.99 -3.01
N GLU A 339 8.23 35.11 -3.62
CA GLU A 339 6.95 35.18 -4.30
C GLU A 339 6.89 34.29 -5.55
N GLU A 340 8.00 34.18 -6.27
CA GLU A 340 8.15 33.32 -7.45
C GLU A 340 7.93 31.87 -7.07
N LEU A 341 8.56 31.39 -5.99
CA LEU A 341 8.37 30.02 -5.49
C LEU A 341 6.93 29.80 -5.04
N ARG A 342 6.33 30.74 -4.31
CA ARG A 342 4.92 30.66 -3.91
C ARG A 342 3.97 30.63 -5.08
N ASN A 343 4.31 31.27 -6.20
CA ASN A 343 3.53 31.22 -7.44
C ASN A 343 3.69 29.88 -8.17
N GLU A 344 4.83 29.24 -8.06
CA GLU A 344 5.04 27.88 -8.57
C GLU A 344 4.34 26.82 -7.69
N LEU A 345 4.30 27.06 -6.38
CA LEU A 345 3.68 26.20 -5.36
C LEU A 345 2.24 26.60 -5.02
N LYS A 346 1.41 26.85 -6.03
CA LYS A 346 0.04 27.33 -5.85
C LYS A 346 -0.85 26.34 -5.10
N HIS A 347 -0.77 25.07 -5.43
CA HIS A 347 -1.60 24.03 -4.84
C HIS A 347 -0.68 22.92 -4.32
N THR A 348 -0.67 22.72 -3.02
CA THR A 348 0.23 21.78 -2.36
C THR A 348 -0.52 20.79 -1.49
N PHE A 349 0.07 19.61 -1.32
CA PHE A 349 -0.43 18.50 -0.53
C PHE A 349 0.54 18.19 0.60
N TRP A 350 0.10 18.31 1.86
CA TRP A 350 0.92 18.13 3.04
C TRP A 350 0.44 16.90 3.80
N LEU A 351 1.33 15.94 4.00
CA LEU A 351 1.03 14.64 4.61
C LEU A 351 1.49 14.61 6.06
N LEU A 352 0.54 14.44 6.97
CA LEU A 352 0.77 14.27 8.41
C LEU A 352 0.36 12.87 8.87
N ASN A 353 0.71 12.48 10.10
CA ASN A 353 0.40 11.19 10.68
C ASN A 353 -0.89 11.15 11.52
N ARG A 354 -1.37 12.30 12.03
CA ARG A 354 -2.53 12.38 12.94
C ARG A 354 -3.51 13.50 12.55
N VAL A 355 -4.79 13.22 12.71
CA VAL A 355 -5.87 14.18 12.44
C VAL A 355 -5.77 15.43 13.32
N ASP A 356 -5.44 15.25 14.60
CA ASP A 356 -5.31 16.36 15.52
C ASP A 356 -4.11 17.26 15.17
N SER A 357 -3.01 16.67 14.70
CA SER A 357 -1.85 17.42 14.17
C SER A 357 -2.24 18.23 12.93
N ALA A 358 -3.03 17.65 12.03
CA ALA A 358 -3.52 18.36 10.85
C ALA A 358 -4.46 19.51 11.23
N LYS A 359 -5.36 19.33 12.21
CA LYS A 359 -6.24 20.39 12.71
C LYS A 359 -5.46 21.52 13.38
N ALA A 360 -4.46 21.20 14.21
CA ALA A 360 -3.61 22.18 14.86
C ALA A 360 -2.77 22.99 13.85
N LEU A 361 -2.21 22.28 12.83
CA LEU A 361 -1.45 22.91 11.77
C LEU A 361 -2.32 23.83 10.91
N ALA A 362 -3.53 23.41 10.56
CA ALA A 362 -4.48 24.25 9.82
C ALA A 362 -4.67 25.61 10.49
N LYS A 363 -4.91 25.61 11.81
CA LYS A 363 -5.09 26.84 12.58
C LYS A 363 -3.84 27.73 12.54
N LYS A 364 -2.63 27.15 12.71
CA LYS A 364 -1.40 27.91 12.63
C LYS A 364 -1.15 28.52 11.26
N LEU A 365 -1.45 27.77 10.19
CA LEU A 365 -1.32 28.26 8.81
C LEU A 365 -2.29 29.39 8.51
N GLU A 366 -3.53 29.34 9.01
CA GLU A 366 -4.51 30.42 8.86
C GLU A 366 -4.11 31.70 9.58
N GLU A 367 -3.36 31.59 10.69
CA GLU A 367 -2.84 32.71 11.47
C GLU A 367 -1.47 33.25 10.98
N HIS A 368 -0.76 32.47 10.10
CA HIS A 368 0.59 32.80 9.67
C HIS A 368 0.60 33.87 8.55
N PRO A 369 1.49 34.89 8.59
CA PRO A 369 1.47 36.04 7.66
C PRO A 369 1.50 35.66 6.16
N VAL A 370 2.21 34.62 5.80
CA VAL A 370 2.32 34.16 4.40
C VAL A 370 1.26 33.12 4.07
N PHE A 371 1.09 32.12 4.93
CA PHE A 371 0.18 31.01 4.65
C PHE A 371 -1.30 31.36 4.78
N SER A 372 -1.64 32.45 5.47
CA SER A 372 -3.01 32.99 5.48
C SER A 372 -3.52 33.39 4.08
N ASN A 373 -2.62 33.56 3.12
CA ASN A 373 -2.99 33.79 1.71
C ASN A 373 -3.36 32.52 0.97
N TYR A 374 -3.18 31.34 1.58
CA TYR A 374 -3.59 30.05 1.02
C TYR A 374 -4.91 29.62 1.63
N LYS A 375 -5.78 29.03 0.82
CA LYS A 375 -6.95 28.32 1.35
C LYS A 375 -6.50 26.99 1.95
N ILE A 376 -6.64 26.85 3.27
CA ILE A 376 -6.34 25.60 3.96
C ILE A 376 -7.52 24.66 3.83
N VAL A 377 -7.25 23.43 3.37
CA VAL A 377 -8.25 22.37 3.18
C VAL A 377 -7.87 21.17 4.04
N LEU A 378 -8.70 20.86 5.02
CA LEU A 378 -8.51 19.69 5.86
C LEU A 378 -9.17 18.48 5.18
N ALA A 379 -8.33 17.60 4.61
CA ALA A 379 -8.70 16.32 4.02
C ALA A 379 -8.28 15.17 4.95
N ALA A 380 -8.73 15.24 6.20
CA ALA A 380 -8.49 14.26 7.23
C ALA A 380 -9.85 13.86 7.80
N GLY A 381 -10.22 12.61 7.65
CA GLY A 381 -11.45 12.06 8.23
C GLY A 381 -11.37 11.96 9.76
N ASP A 382 -12.42 11.50 10.39
CA ASP A 382 -12.49 11.33 11.85
C ASP A 382 -11.66 10.12 12.38
N GLY A 383 -10.66 9.66 11.59
CA GLY A 383 -9.74 8.57 11.96
C GLY A 383 -10.29 7.16 11.71
N LYS A 384 -11.43 7.02 11.08
CA LYS A 384 -11.92 5.73 10.57
C LYS A 384 -11.42 5.54 9.15
N LEU A 385 -10.48 4.63 8.98
CA LEU A 385 -9.72 4.36 7.75
C LEU A 385 -10.57 3.90 6.53
N ASP A 386 -11.88 3.72 6.66
CA ASP A 386 -12.69 2.98 5.70
C ASP A 386 -13.91 3.72 5.15
N ASP A 387 -14.01 5.04 5.27
CA ASP A 387 -15.20 5.70 4.75
C ASP A 387 -14.97 6.27 3.35
N SER A 388 -15.40 5.52 2.34
CA SER A 388 -15.37 5.95 0.93
C SER A 388 -16.14 7.24 0.69
N GLU A 389 -17.20 7.49 1.48
CA GLU A 389 -17.95 8.74 1.46
C GLU A 389 -17.12 9.91 2.01
N GLU A 390 -16.32 9.69 3.07
CA GLU A 390 -15.45 10.72 3.61
C GLU A 390 -14.30 11.06 2.64
N THR A 391 -13.75 10.07 1.95
CA THR A 391 -12.73 10.30 0.91
C THR A 391 -13.31 11.08 -0.26
N GLN A 392 -14.53 10.77 -0.69
CA GLN A 392 -15.20 11.50 -1.74
C GLN A 392 -15.53 12.94 -1.30
N LYS A 393 -16.01 13.14 -0.08
CA LYS A 393 -16.24 14.48 0.49
C LYS A 393 -14.94 15.29 0.60
N SER A 394 -13.82 14.64 0.97
CA SER A 394 -12.50 15.27 1.02
C SER A 394 -12.02 15.67 -0.37
N TYR A 395 -12.19 14.80 -1.36
CA TYR A 395 -11.89 15.09 -2.76
C TYR A 395 -12.68 16.29 -3.28
N ASP A 396 -14.00 16.30 -3.05
CA ASP A 396 -14.88 17.39 -3.50
C ASP A 396 -14.50 18.72 -2.86
N LYS A 397 -14.19 18.74 -1.56
CA LYS A 397 -13.69 19.92 -0.85
C LYS A 397 -12.40 20.48 -1.46
N VAL A 398 -11.44 19.60 -1.77
CA VAL A 398 -10.18 20.01 -2.40
C VAL A 398 -10.44 20.57 -3.80
N ARG A 399 -11.26 19.92 -4.61
CA ARG A 399 -11.62 20.39 -5.95
C ARG A 399 -12.32 21.73 -5.92
N GLU A 400 -13.26 21.92 -5.00
CA GLU A 400 -13.95 23.20 -4.79
C GLU A 400 -12.97 24.31 -4.34
N ALA A 401 -12.08 24.01 -3.41
CA ALA A 401 -11.09 24.97 -2.94
C ALA A 401 -10.15 25.42 -4.07
N ILE A 402 -9.63 24.46 -4.87
CA ILE A 402 -8.76 24.76 -6.03
C ILE A 402 -9.50 25.60 -7.07
N ALA A 403 -10.79 25.30 -7.30
CA ALA A 403 -11.59 26.04 -8.26
C ALA A 403 -11.87 27.50 -7.83
N ASN A 404 -11.93 27.77 -6.52
CA ASN A 404 -12.32 29.05 -5.95
C ASN A 404 -11.16 29.91 -5.48
N HIS A 405 -9.97 29.33 -5.26
CA HIS A 405 -8.84 30.04 -4.69
C HIS A 405 -7.58 29.81 -5.55
N GLU A 406 -6.80 30.85 -5.68
CA GLU A 406 -5.55 30.81 -6.48
C GLU A 406 -4.49 29.92 -5.82
N LYS A 407 -4.48 29.88 -4.49
CA LYS A 407 -3.49 29.11 -3.72
C LYS A 407 -4.19 28.26 -2.66
N THR A 408 -3.84 26.97 -2.58
CA THR A 408 -4.41 26.04 -1.60
C THR A 408 -3.34 25.17 -0.95
N ILE A 409 -3.54 24.86 0.33
CA ILE A 409 -2.77 23.84 1.05
C ILE A 409 -3.77 22.77 1.50
N THR A 410 -3.58 21.55 1.04
CA THR A 410 -4.38 20.38 1.45
C THR A 410 -3.63 19.62 2.53
N LEU A 411 -4.18 19.57 3.75
CA LEU A 411 -3.64 18.78 4.86
C LEU A 411 -4.33 17.41 4.87
N SER A 412 -3.55 16.35 4.82
CA SER A 412 -4.06 14.98 4.80
C SER A 412 -3.36 14.07 5.81
N VAL A 413 -4.08 13.04 6.25
CA VAL A 413 -3.57 11.98 7.13
C VAL A 413 -3.86 10.65 6.44
N GLY A 414 -3.13 10.40 5.33
CA GLY A 414 -3.31 9.20 4.51
C GLY A 414 -4.48 9.23 3.52
N GLN A 415 -5.51 10.07 3.72
CA GLN A 415 -6.54 10.28 2.71
C GLN A 415 -5.96 10.96 1.47
N LEU A 416 -6.53 10.67 0.29
CA LEU A 416 -6.10 11.22 -0.99
C LEU A 416 -4.64 10.88 -1.40
N THR A 417 -3.90 10.11 -0.61
CA THR A 417 -2.56 9.62 -1.00
C THR A 417 -2.64 8.61 -2.14
N THR A 418 -3.77 7.92 -2.26
CA THR A 418 -4.00 6.92 -3.31
C THR A 418 -5.40 7.07 -3.89
N GLY A 419 -5.65 6.52 -5.07
CA GLY A 419 -6.98 6.42 -5.70
C GLY A 419 -7.57 7.72 -6.25
N VAL A 420 -6.92 8.88 -6.11
CA VAL A 420 -7.42 10.16 -6.61
C VAL A 420 -6.42 10.84 -7.54
N THR A 421 -6.92 11.66 -8.44
CA THR A 421 -6.10 12.48 -9.35
C THR A 421 -6.50 13.93 -9.23
N ILE A 422 -5.58 14.75 -8.70
CA ILE A 422 -5.70 16.21 -8.63
C ILE A 422 -4.51 16.82 -9.39
N PRO A 423 -4.70 17.14 -10.67
CA PRO A 423 -3.60 17.59 -11.53
C PRO A 423 -2.94 18.88 -11.08
N GLU A 424 -3.66 19.71 -10.37
CA GLU A 424 -3.22 21.03 -9.93
C GLU A 424 -2.19 20.99 -8.80
N TRP A 425 -2.07 19.89 -8.05
CA TRP A 425 -1.02 19.79 -7.03
C TRP A 425 0.38 19.86 -7.65
N THR A 426 1.16 20.85 -7.22
CA THR A 426 2.52 21.09 -7.68
C THR A 426 3.58 20.54 -6.75
N ALA A 427 3.25 20.39 -5.48
CA ALA A 427 4.17 19.85 -4.49
C ALA A 427 3.50 18.97 -3.44
N VAL A 428 4.31 18.08 -2.88
CA VAL A 428 4.00 17.29 -1.69
C VAL A 428 5.00 17.61 -0.60
N LEU A 429 4.51 17.93 0.62
CA LEU A 429 5.35 18.04 1.80
C LEU A 429 5.14 16.82 2.69
N MET A 430 6.22 16.12 3.01
CA MET A 430 6.24 14.95 3.88
C MET A 430 6.50 15.38 5.32
N LEU A 431 5.41 15.58 6.09
CA LEU A 431 5.45 16.00 7.49
C LEU A 431 5.15 14.83 8.44
N SER A 432 5.51 13.64 8.06
CA SER A 432 5.33 12.42 8.85
C SER A 432 6.44 11.42 8.54
N ASN A 433 6.76 10.56 9.51
CA ASN A 433 7.76 9.51 9.36
C ASN A 433 7.20 8.33 8.54
N VAL A 434 6.93 8.55 7.26
CA VAL A 434 6.57 7.46 6.35
C VAL A 434 7.79 6.58 6.14
N LYS A 435 7.75 5.33 6.61
CA LYS A 435 8.87 4.36 6.51
C LYS A 435 8.76 3.44 5.29
N SER A 436 7.55 3.26 4.76
CA SER A 436 7.34 2.40 3.59
C SER A 436 7.70 3.15 2.32
N PRO A 437 8.68 2.67 1.52
CA PRO A 437 8.99 3.25 0.20
C PRO A 437 7.77 3.33 -0.70
N ALA A 438 6.92 2.30 -0.67
CA ALA A 438 5.68 2.26 -1.43
C ALA A 438 4.74 3.42 -1.10
N LEU A 439 4.40 3.60 0.19
CA LEU A 439 3.51 4.68 0.62
C LEU A 439 4.13 6.06 0.38
N TYR A 440 5.44 6.19 0.58
CA TYR A 440 6.16 7.42 0.32
C TYR A 440 6.06 7.82 -1.17
N MET A 441 6.37 6.90 -2.06
CA MET A 441 6.34 7.16 -3.51
C MET A 441 4.91 7.35 -4.02
N GLN A 442 3.91 6.67 -3.46
CA GLN A 442 2.50 6.94 -3.77
C GLN A 442 2.12 8.40 -3.46
N ALA A 443 2.53 8.91 -2.30
CA ALA A 443 2.32 10.30 -1.94
C ALA A 443 3.11 11.24 -2.87
N ALA A 444 4.40 10.99 -3.09
CA ALA A 444 5.28 11.78 -3.94
C ALA A 444 4.71 11.95 -5.37
N PHE A 445 4.24 10.86 -5.98
CA PHE A 445 3.67 10.89 -7.33
C PHE A 445 2.33 11.63 -7.44
N ARG A 446 1.71 12.06 -6.33
CA ARG A 446 0.50 12.90 -6.40
C ARG A 446 0.75 14.24 -7.09
N ALA A 447 1.91 14.84 -6.89
CA ALA A 447 2.27 16.08 -7.57
C ALA A 447 2.63 15.90 -9.05
N GLN A 448 2.98 14.70 -9.49
CA GLN A 448 3.48 14.45 -10.86
C GLN A 448 2.39 14.46 -11.96
N ASN A 449 1.20 14.89 -11.65
CA ASN A 449 0.11 14.92 -12.62
C ASN A 449 0.30 16.06 -13.64
N PRO A 450 0.16 15.85 -14.97
CA PRO A 450 0.16 16.94 -15.95
C PRO A 450 -0.98 17.90 -15.65
N CYS A 451 -0.67 19.19 -15.73
CA CYS A 451 -1.65 20.25 -15.57
C CYS A 451 -1.33 21.42 -16.49
N MET A 452 -2.37 22.08 -16.97
CA MET A 452 -2.29 23.37 -17.65
C MET A 452 -2.94 24.42 -16.74
N PHE A 453 -2.15 25.34 -16.27
CA PHE A 453 -2.62 26.51 -15.53
C PHE A 453 -3.00 27.64 -16.49
N ARG A 454 -3.97 28.44 -16.12
CA ARG A 454 -4.38 29.62 -16.87
C ARG A 454 -4.14 30.86 -16.02
N GLU A 455 -3.30 31.77 -16.51
CA GLU A 455 -3.01 33.06 -15.88
C GLU A 455 -3.10 34.18 -16.93
N ASN A 456 -3.77 35.26 -16.60
CA ASN A 456 -3.88 36.43 -17.48
C ASN A 456 -4.25 36.10 -18.93
N GLY A 457 -5.06 35.04 -19.13
CA GLY A 457 -5.46 34.57 -20.44
C GLY A 457 -4.48 33.61 -21.14
N ASN A 458 -3.28 33.44 -20.63
CA ASN A 458 -2.28 32.51 -21.14
C ASN A 458 -2.34 31.15 -20.43
N PHE A 459 -1.90 30.11 -21.14
CA PHE A 459 -1.82 28.76 -20.59
C PHE A 459 -0.35 28.40 -20.33
N TYR A 460 -0.09 27.94 -19.11
CA TYR A 460 1.22 27.46 -18.69
C TYR A 460 1.14 25.98 -18.36
N ARG A 461 2.07 25.21 -18.89
CA ARG A 461 2.19 23.81 -18.57
C ARG A 461 2.96 23.64 -17.26
N LYS A 462 2.50 22.75 -16.40
CA LYS A 462 3.28 22.31 -15.25
C LYS A 462 4.50 21.50 -15.71
N GLU A 463 5.68 22.09 -15.63
CA GLU A 463 6.93 21.45 -16.07
C GLU A 463 7.61 20.68 -14.96
N ASN A 464 7.47 21.15 -13.71
CA ASN A 464 8.04 20.56 -12.52
C ASN A 464 6.97 20.19 -11.50
N ALA A 465 7.31 19.19 -10.71
CA ALA A 465 6.61 18.79 -9.49
C ALA A 465 7.65 18.57 -8.40
N TYR A 466 7.25 18.79 -7.16
CA TYR A 466 8.20 18.83 -6.05
C TYR A 466 7.77 17.90 -4.92
N VAL A 467 8.76 17.31 -4.28
CA VAL A 467 8.60 16.62 -3.00
C VAL A 467 9.56 17.29 -2.01
N PHE A 468 9.06 17.71 -0.88
CA PHE A 468 9.85 18.32 0.19
C PHE A 468 9.78 17.42 1.41
N ASP A 469 10.93 17.03 1.91
CA ASP A 469 11.08 16.23 3.11
C ASP A 469 12.10 16.84 4.06
N PHE A 470 11.96 16.56 5.34
CA PHE A 470 12.72 17.20 6.40
C PHE A 470 13.50 16.19 7.26
N ASP A 471 13.75 15.02 6.72
CA ASP A 471 14.57 13.97 7.31
C ASP A 471 15.45 13.33 6.20
N PRO A 472 16.68 13.85 5.99
CA PRO A 472 17.56 13.38 4.91
C PRO A 472 17.90 11.89 5.03
N ALA A 473 18.14 11.38 6.24
CA ALA A 473 18.52 9.99 6.43
C ALA A 473 17.41 9.04 5.96
N ARG A 474 16.19 9.28 6.38
CA ARG A 474 15.02 8.51 5.97
C ARG A 474 14.73 8.68 4.48
N THR A 475 14.73 9.91 3.99
CA THR A 475 14.44 10.24 2.60
C THR A 475 15.40 9.53 1.64
N LEU A 476 16.69 9.59 1.91
CA LEU A 476 17.71 8.98 1.07
C LEU A 476 17.70 7.45 1.15
N THR A 477 17.38 6.90 2.33
CA THR A 477 17.15 5.46 2.48
C THR A 477 15.99 4.98 1.63
N ILE A 478 14.84 5.67 1.72
CA ILE A 478 13.65 5.35 0.92
C ILE A 478 13.96 5.47 -0.58
N PHE A 479 14.72 6.49 -0.98
CA PHE A 479 15.13 6.68 -2.37
C PHE A 479 16.03 5.54 -2.86
N GLU A 480 17.01 5.13 -2.05
CA GLU A 480 17.88 3.98 -2.34
C GLU A 480 17.07 2.69 -2.46
N GLU A 481 16.22 2.40 -1.49
CA GLU A 481 15.34 1.22 -1.51
C GLU A 481 14.45 1.22 -2.74
N PHE A 482 13.82 2.36 -3.04
CA PHE A 482 13.00 2.50 -4.24
C PHE A 482 13.80 2.23 -5.52
N ALA A 483 14.99 2.82 -5.67
CA ALA A 483 15.84 2.62 -6.85
C ALA A 483 16.22 1.15 -7.04
N ASN A 484 16.55 0.46 -5.95
CA ASN A 484 17.00 -0.93 -5.97
C ASN A 484 15.85 -1.93 -6.10
N ASP A 485 14.66 -1.62 -5.56
CA ASP A 485 13.48 -2.47 -5.68
C ASP A 485 12.80 -2.42 -7.06
N LEU A 486 13.25 -1.51 -7.93
CA LEU A 486 12.81 -1.47 -9.34
C LEU A 486 13.45 -2.56 -10.20
N SER A 487 14.48 -3.25 -9.71
CA SER A 487 15.17 -4.32 -10.43
C SER A 487 15.19 -5.60 -9.60
N SER A 488 14.90 -6.74 -10.23
CA SER A 488 15.00 -8.07 -9.59
C SER A 488 16.40 -8.41 -9.09
N ASP A 489 17.43 -7.83 -9.70
CA ASP A 489 18.83 -8.11 -9.41
C ASP A 489 19.28 -7.47 -8.10
N THR A 490 18.63 -6.38 -7.68
CA THR A 490 18.99 -5.61 -6.49
C THR A 490 17.87 -5.48 -5.46
N ALA A 491 16.66 -5.94 -5.78
CA ALA A 491 15.53 -5.94 -4.86
C ALA A 491 15.84 -6.73 -3.57
N ASN A 492 15.26 -6.29 -2.45
CA ASN A 492 15.44 -6.92 -1.13
C ASN A 492 16.90 -6.96 -0.64
N GLY A 493 17.70 -5.98 -0.98
CA GLY A 493 19.09 -5.95 -0.57
C GLY A 493 20.01 -6.89 -1.35
N LYS A 494 19.50 -7.56 -2.39
CA LYS A 494 20.33 -8.35 -3.32
C LYS A 494 21.27 -7.46 -4.12
N GLY A 495 22.19 -8.09 -4.84
CA GLY A 495 23.15 -7.41 -5.71
C GLY A 495 24.36 -6.85 -4.96
N ASP A 496 25.40 -6.59 -5.74
CA ASP A 496 26.59 -5.93 -5.21
C ASP A 496 26.42 -4.39 -5.15
N MET A 497 27.34 -3.74 -4.48
CA MET A 497 27.33 -2.29 -4.29
C MET A 497 27.34 -1.51 -5.61
N ASP A 498 28.04 -2.02 -6.62
CA ASP A 498 28.16 -1.34 -7.91
C ASP A 498 26.84 -1.39 -8.68
N ALA A 499 26.13 -2.54 -8.66
CA ALA A 499 24.81 -2.68 -9.24
C ALA A 499 23.80 -1.75 -8.54
N ARG A 500 23.80 -1.73 -7.20
CA ARG A 500 22.94 -0.84 -6.39
C ARG A 500 23.22 0.63 -6.67
N LYS A 501 24.49 1.02 -6.72
CA LYS A 501 24.93 2.38 -7.06
C LYS A 501 24.49 2.77 -8.47
N GLN A 502 24.53 1.83 -9.41
CA GLN A 502 24.11 2.06 -10.78
C GLN A 502 22.61 2.36 -10.86
N HIS A 503 21.75 1.61 -10.16
CA HIS A 503 20.31 1.86 -10.14
C HIS A 503 19.96 3.21 -9.49
N VAL A 504 20.63 3.58 -8.40
CA VAL A 504 20.49 4.91 -7.80
C VAL A 504 20.88 5.99 -8.80
N ARG A 505 22.00 5.84 -9.52
CA ARG A 505 22.46 6.79 -10.55
C ARG A 505 21.46 6.91 -11.71
N GLU A 506 20.89 5.81 -12.16
CA GLU A 506 19.87 5.82 -13.21
C GLU A 506 18.60 6.55 -12.79
N LEU A 507 18.14 6.32 -11.55
CA LEU A 507 16.96 7.00 -11.03
C LEU A 507 17.21 8.51 -10.86
N LEU A 508 18.38 8.92 -10.38
CA LEU A 508 18.75 10.33 -10.21
C LEU A 508 18.67 11.14 -11.51
N ASN A 509 18.94 10.53 -12.65
CA ASN A 509 18.80 11.19 -13.95
C ASN A 509 17.37 11.68 -14.25
N PHE A 510 16.37 11.07 -13.64
CA PHE A 510 14.96 11.34 -13.88
C PHE A 510 14.25 11.90 -12.65
N PHE A 511 14.77 11.61 -11.49
CA PHE A 511 14.25 12.03 -10.21
C PHE A 511 15.41 12.58 -9.37
N PRO A 512 15.87 13.80 -9.65
CA PRO A 512 16.97 14.40 -8.93
C PRO A 512 16.63 14.60 -7.46
N VAL A 513 17.62 14.38 -6.62
CA VAL A 513 17.58 14.62 -5.19
C VAL A 513 18.47 15.82 -4.87
N ILE A 514 17.90 16.81 -4.23
CA ILE A 514 18.59 18.01 -3.80
C ILE A 514 18.63 17.99 -2.27
N GLY A 515 19.82 18.08 -1.72
CA GLY A 515 20.04 18.07 -0.27
C GLY A 515 21.03 19.15 0.14
N GLU A 516 21.18 19.35 1.44
CA GLU A 516 22.15 20.29 2.00
C GLU A 516 23.55 19.67 1.99
N ASP A 517 24.55 20.48 1.61
CA ASP A 517 25.97 20.10 1.73
C ASP A 517 26.51 20.50 3.12
N GLU A 518 27.82 20.34 3.33
CA GLU A 518 28.49 20.65 4.60
C GLU A 518 28.43 22.16 4.96
N ASP A 519 28.25 23.03 3.95
CA ASP A 519 28.10 24.47 4.12
C ASP A 519 26.63 24.92 4.28
N GLY A 520 25.67 23.95 4.25
CA GLY A 520 24.23 24.22 4.34
C GLY A 520 23.58 24.72 3.03
N GLU A 521 24.31 24.65 1.92
CA GLU A 521 23.81 25.04 0.61
C GLU A 521 23.11 23.86 -0.08
N MET A 522 22.02 24.17 -0.81
CA MET A 522 21.23 23.18 -1.51
C MET A 522 21.93 22.73 -2.81
N VAL A 523 22.37 21.50 -2.87
CA VAL A 523 23.10 20.92 -3.99
C VAL A 523 22.42 19.65 -4.52
N GLU A 524 22.55 19.37 -5.81
CA GLU A 524 22.10 18.09 -6.37
C GLU A 524 23.03 16.97 -5.91
N LEU A 525 22.45 15.95 -5.27
CA LEU A 525 23.21 14.81 -4.74
C LEU A 525 23.51 13.80 -5.84
N ASP A 526 24.73 13.30 -5.85
CA ASP A 526 25.11 12.15 -6.67
C ASP A 526 24.79 10.81 -5.97
N ALA A 527 24.94 9.71 -6.68
CA ALA A 527 24.63 8.38 -6.15
C ALA A 527 25.52 8.00 -4.95
N GLU A 528 26.73 8.54 -4.85
CA GLU A 528 27.63 8.27 -3.75
C GLU A 528 27.16 8.95 -2.47
N LYS A 529 26.78 10.22 -2.55
CA LYS A 529 26.20 10.97 -1.44
C LYS A 529 24.85 10.37 -0.99
N VAL A 530 23.99 10.00 -1.94
CA VAL A 530 22.71 9.35 -1.63
C VAL A 530 22.91 8.05 -0.82
N LEU A 531 23.92 7.27 -1.13
CA LEU A 531 24.24 6.01 -0.44
C LEU A 531 25.03 6.22 0.86
N SER A 532 25.94 7.18 0.89
CA SER A 532 26.85 7.37 2.05
C SER A 532 26.18 8.10 3.22
N ILE A 533 25.35 9.11 2.96
CA ILE A 533 24.69 9.88 4.01
C ILE A 533 23.86 9.00 4.95
N PRO A 534 22.94 8.14 4.46
CA PRO A 534 22.17 7.24 5.33
C PRO A 534 23.05 6.25 6.10
N ARG A 535 24.13 5.76 5.47
CA ARG A 535 25.04 4.82 6.11
C ARG A 535 25.85 5.48 7.22
N LYS A 536 26.35 6.68 7.00
CA LYS A 536 27.04 7.46 8.03
C LYS A 536 26.14 7.66 9.23
N ILE A 537 24.88 8.07 9.02
CA ILE A 537 23.91 8.26 10.10
C ILE A 537 23.57 6.94 10.79
N ARG A 538 23.37 5.85 10.04
CA ARG A 538 23.11 4.51 10.61
C ARG A 538 24.29 3.97 11.40
N SER A 539 25.52 4.16 10.91
CA SER A 539 26.73 3.75 11.64
C SER A 539 26.82 4.45 12.98
N THR A 540 26.58 5.75 12.98
CA THR A 540 26.56 6.56 14.21
C THR A 540 25.49 6.04 15.17
N GLU A 541 24.30 5.74 14.69
CA GLU A 541 23.21 5.18 15.51
C GLU A 541 23.57 3.77 16.06
N VAL A 542 24.14 2.88 15.24
CA VAL A 542 24.58 1.55 15.69
C VAL A 542 25.65 1.65 16.75
N VAL A 543 26.63 2.54 16.57
CA VAL A 543 27.69 2.77 17.58
C VAL A 543 27.09 3.25 18.88
N ASN A 544 26.09 4.13 18.82
CA ASN A 544 25.48 4.74 20.02
C ASN A 544 24.48 3.82 20.72
N ARG A 545 23.74 2.98 19.98
CA ARG A 545 22.72 2.07 20.52
C ARG A 545 23.15 0.61 20.58
N GLY A 546 24.31 0.28 20.01
CA GLY A 546 24.81 -1.10 19.93
C GLY A 546 23.87 -2.02 19.13
N PHE A 547 23.90 -3.30 19.46
CA PHE A 547 23.06 -4.33 18.79
C PHE A 547 21.56 -4.11 18.86
N MET A 548 21.11 -3.13 19.62
CA MET A 548 19.68 -2.78 19.74
C MET A 548 19.23 -1.74 18.71
N SER A 549 20.10 -1.33 17.80
CA SER A 549 19.69 -0.48 16.67
C SER A 549 18.70 -1.21 15.77
N ASN A 550 17.57 -0.60 15.50
CA ASN A 550 16.59 -1.13 14.55
C ASN A 550 17.21 -1.33 13.15
N TYR A 551 18.20 -0.52 12.79
CA TYR A 551 18.92 -0.63 11.52
C TYR A 551 19.81 -1.87 11.46
N LEU A 552 20.41 -2.29 12.58
CA LEU A 552 21.17 -3.53 12.61
C LEU A 552 20.26 -4.73 12.34
N PHE A 553 19.08 -4.79 12.98
CA PHE A 553 18.12 -5.86 12.73
C PHE A 553 17.59 -5.87 11.31
N GLN A 554 17.32 -4.72 10.70
CA GLN A 554 16.93 -4.63 9.31
C GLN A 554 18.01 -5.09 8.32
N ASN A 555 19.28 -4.87 8.65
CA ASN A 555 20.41 -5.29 7.82
C ASN A 555 20.86 -6.73 8.08
N ILE A 556 20.65 -7.28 9.27
CA ILE A 556 20.93 -8.70 9.59
C ILE A 556 20.15 -9.62 8.64
N SER A 557 18.93 -9.27 8.27
CA SER A 557 18.15 -10.05 7.30
C SER A 557 18.85 -10.19 5.94
N GLY A 558 19.58 -9.16 5.50
CA GLY A 558 20.39 -9.22 4.28
C GLY A 558 21.67 -10.05 4.45
N ILE A 559 22.28 -10.03 5.64
CA ILE A 559 23.53 -10.77 5.94
C ILE A 559 23.26 -12.29 6.03
N PHE A 560 22.13 -12.71 6.59
CA PHE A 560 21.83 -14.12 6.84
C PHE A 560 20.92 -14.77 5.78
N ASN A 561 20.58 -14.09 4.71
CA ASN A 561 19.63 -14.61 3.70
C ASN A 561 18.36 -15.18 4.37
N ALA A 562 17.85 -14.45 5.36
CA ALA A 562 16.72 -14.91 6.16
C ALA A 562 15.49 -15.14 5.25
N PRO A 563 14.69 -16.20 5.49
CA PRO A 563 13.44 -16.38 4.80
C PRO A 563 12.55 -15.14 4.91
N GLN A 564 11.74 -14.88 3.89
CA GLN A 564 10.91 -13.68 3.82
C GLN A 564 9.99 -13.54 5.03
N GLU A 565 9.50 -14.66 5.56
CA GLU A 565 8.68 -14.71 6.78
C GLU A 565 9.41 -14.13 7.99
N VAL A 566 10.72 -14.36 8.11
CA VAL A 566 11.55 -13.78 9.17
C VAL A 566 11.76 -12.29 8.95
N ILE A 567 11.95 -11.86 7.71
CA ILE A 567 12.05 -10.44 7.35
C ILE A 567 10.75 -9.72 7.67
N ASP A 568 9.59 -10.33 7.35
CA ASP A 568 8.26 -9.79 7.66
C ASP A 568 8.02 -9.70 9.17
N ILE A 569 8.52 -10.65 9.96
CA ILE A 569 8.50 -10.60 11.42
C ILE A 569 9.33 -9.42 11.91
N ILE A 570 10.56 -9.31 11.45
CA ILE A 570 11.49 -8.26 11.86
C ILE A 570 10.98 -6.87 11.45
N SER A 571 10.40 -6.75 10.25
CA SER A 571 9.84 -5.48 9.76
C SER A 571 8.59 -5.01 10.52
N GLN A 572 7.90 -5.93 11.21
CA GLN A 572 6.74 -5.62 12.06
C GLN A 572 7.12 -5.20 13.48
N PHE A 573 8.38 -5.35 13.86
CA PHE A 573 8.86 -4.74 15.09
C PHE A 573 8.78 -3.22 14.91
N THR A 574 7.68 -2.64 15.37
CA THR A 574 7.62 -1.21 15.63
C THR A 574 8.82 -0.89 16.56
N PRO A 575 9.56 0.18 16.29
CA PRO A 575 10.57 0.64 17.23
C PRO A 575 9.92 0.67 18.61
N VAL A 576 10.53 0.00 19.58
CA VAL A 576 10.08 0.08 20.96
C VAL A 576 10.08 1.56 21.30
N GLU A 577 8.96 2.10 21.81
CA GLU A 577 8.94 3.44 22.39
C GLU A 577 10.13 3.49 23.36
N GLU A 578 11.09 4.36 23.08
CA GLU A 578 12.31 4.42 23.86
C GLU A 578 11.96 4.66 25.32
N PRO A 579 12.37 3.79 26.25
CA PRO A 579 12.44 4.20 27.62
C PRO A 579 13.42 5.37 27.63
N LYS A 580 13.06 6.51 28.24
CA LYS A 580 13.94 7.66 28.45
C LYS A 580 15.30 7.14 28.90
N SER A 581 16.24 6.98 27.97
CA SER A 581 17.48 6.27 28.20
C SER A 581 18.36 7.13 29.11
N LYS A 582 18.85 6.53 30.16
CA LYS A 582 20.06 7.04 30.80
C LYS A 582 21.19 6.85 29.79
N GLU A 583 21.90 7.93 29.51
CA GLU A 583 23.10 7.92 28.67
C GLU A 583 24.00 6.74 29.08
N ILE A 584 24.30 5.86 28.15
CA ILE A 584 25.36 4.87 28.32
C ILE A 584 26.62 5.51 27.75
N PRO A 585 27.62 5.83 28.56
CA PRO A 585 28.84 6.42 28.03
C PRO A 585 29.54 5.41 27.12
N ILE A 586 29.71 5.77 25.86
CA ILE A 586 30.48 4.96 24.90
C ILE A 586 31.96 5.28 25.19
N THR A 587 32.70 4.28 25.61
CA THR A 587 34.15 4.42 25.78
C THR A 587 34.84 4.19 24.43
N PRO A 588 36.04 4.80 24.22
CA PRO A 588 36.82 4.56 23.00
C PRO A 588 37.10 3.06 22.73
N GLU A 589 37.18 2.26 23.79
CA GLU A 589 37.41 0.81 23.71
C GLU A 589 36.27 0.06 23.01
N THR A 590 35.03 0.52 23.10
CA THR A 590 33.88 -0.10 22.42
C THR A 590 33.90 0.13 20.91
N LYS A 591 34.50 1.23 20.44
CA LYS A 591 34.69 1.52 19.01
C LYS A 591 35.68 0.55 18.34
N ASP A 592 36.73 0.18 19.07
CA ASP A 592 37.80 -0.68 18.54
C ASP A 592 37.42 -2.18 18.53
N GLU A 593 36.37 -2.56 19.29
CA GLU A 593 35.89 -3.94 19.34
C GLU A 593 34.94 -4.29 18.16
N LEU A 594 34.35 -3.32 17.53
CA LEU A 594 33.35 -3.52 16.45
C LEU A 594 33.92 -3.07 15.11
N ASN A 595 34.96 -3.50 14.60
CA ASN A 595 35.60 -3.19 13.31
C ASN A 595 34.59 -2.56 12.28
N ILE A 596 34.19 -1.31 12.56
CA ILE A 596 33.22 -0.56 11.74
C ILE A 596 34.03 0.30 10.78
N ASP A 597 33.82 0.12 9.48
CA ASP A 597 34.36 1.04 8.48
C ASP A 597 33.62 2.39 8.60
N PRO A 598 34.29 3.45 9.01
CA PRO A 598 33.65 4.75 9.20
C PRO A 598 33.20 5.42 7.90
N GLU A 599 33.71 4.99 6.73
CA GLU A 599 33.33 5.53 5.42
C GLU A 599 32.12 4.79 4.80
N THR A 600 32.06 3.47 5.01
CA THR A 600 31.01 2.64 4.40
C THR A 600 29.93 2.21 5.39
N GLY A 601 30.21 2.28 6.70
CA GLY A 601 29.33 1.78 7.75
C GLY A 601 29.23 0.25 7.80
N GLU A 602 30.11 -0.46 7.09
CA GLU A 602 30.17 -1.92 7.14
C GLU A 602 30.76 -2.39 8.47
N VAL A 603 30.09 -3.36 9.08
CA VAL A 603 30.53 -3.99 10.32
C VAL A 603 31.06 -5.37 9.99
N GLU A 604 32.36 -5.59 10.19
CA GLU A 604 32.98 -6.91 10.05
C GLU A 604 32.78 -7.69 11.37
N ILE A 605 31.88 -8.68 11.37
CA ILE A 605 31.64 -9.55 12.52
C ILE A 605 32.65 -10.71 12.45
N PRO A 606 33.58 -10.84 13.43
CA PRO A 606 34.49 -11.96 13.45
C PRO A 606 33.77 -13.31 13.46
N GLN A 607 34.26 -14.28 12.70
CA GLN A 607 33.68 -15.63 12.59
C GLN A 607 33.51 -16.35 13.94
N GLU A 608 34.31 -16.05 14.92
CA GLU A 608 34.20 -16.56 16.29
C GLU A 608 32.95 -16.13 17.05
N HIS A 609 32.21 -15.12 16.54
CA HIS A 609 30.93 -14.69 17.10
C HIS A 609 29.71 -15.36 16.45
N ILE A 610 29.94 -16.24 15.47
CA ILE A 610 28.87 -17.05 14.86
C ILE A 610 28.64 -18.27 15.76
N ILE A 611 27.50 -18.29 16.46
CA ILE A 611 27.22 -19.17 17.60
C ILE A 611 26.72 -20.56 17.20
N GLY A 612 26.64 -20.91 15.94
CA GLY A 612 26.14 -22.20 15.44
C GLY A 612 24.84 -22.13 14.70
N THR A 613 24.29 -23.27 14.26
CA THR A 613 23.01 -23.34 13.56
C THR A 613 21.84 -23.24 14.55
N ALA A 614 20.65 -22.91 14.05
CA ALA A 614 19.44 -22.89 14.88
C ALA A 614 19.20 -24.23 15.59
N THR A 615 19.50 -25.35 14.94
CA THR A 615 19.38 -26.70 15.51
C THR A 615 20.37 -26.91 16.65
N ASP A 616 21.61 -26.39 16.55
CA ASP A 616 22.59 -26.49 17.63
C ASP A 616 22.21 -25.65 18.86
N ILE A 617 21.54 -24.52 18.63
CA ILE A 617 21.16 -23.59 19.69
C ILE A 617 19.88 -24.04 20.40
N PHE A 618 18.85 -24.38 19.64
CA PHE A 618 17.50 -24.67 20.16
C PHE A 618 17.25 -26.17 20.36
N GLY A 619 18.03 -27.05 19.69
CA GLY A 619 18.16 -28.48 19.89
C GLY A 619 16.88 -29.23 20.24
N ASP A 620 17.03 -30.28 21.00
CA ASP A 620 15.96 -31.21 21.37
C ASP A 620 14.79 -30.57 22.14
N LYS A 621 14.97 -29.44 22.80
CA LYS A 621 13.89 -28.78 23.56
C LYS A 621 12.77 -28.24 22.66
N ILE A 622 13.12 -27.79 21.46
CA ILE A 622 12.15 -27.20 20.51
C ILE A 622 11.90 -28.15 19.34
N TYR A 623 12.96 -28.66 18.71
CA TYR A 623 12.84 -29.55 17.56
C TYR A 623 12.41 -30.96 17.92
N GLY A 624 12.76 -31.46 19.11
CA GLY A 624 12.35 -32.81 19.57
C GLY A 624 10.82 -32.95 19.62
N ALA A 625 10.10 -31.92 20.05
CA ALA A 625 8.64 -31.92 20.06
C ALA A 625 7.99 -31.93 18.67
N VAL A 626 8.72 -31.52 17.62
CA VAL A 626 8.30 -31.65 16.22
C VAL A 626 8.57 -33.04 15.71
N GLU A 627 9.78 -33.59 16.00
CA GLU A 627 10.22 -34.90 15.49
C GLU A 627 9.46 -36.08 16.11
N ASP A 628 9.14 -36.00 17.40
CA ASP A 628 8.41 -37.05 18.13
C ASP A 628 6.88 -37.00 17.96
N GLY A 629 6.36 -35.99 17.24
CA GLY A 629 4.92 -35.80 16.99
C GLY A 629 4.12 -35.31 18.19
N THR A 630 4.77 -34.74 19.20
CA THR A 630 4.10 -34.19 20.39
C THR A 630 3.08 -33.12 20.00
N PHE A 631 3.41 -32.22 19.09
CA PHE A 631 2.47 -31.19 18.61
C PHE A 631 1.29 -31.79 17.82
N ASP A 632 1.54 -32.78 16.98
CA ASP A 632 0.49 -33.46 16.23
C ASP A 632 -0.51 -34.14 17.20
N THR A 633 0.01 -34.74 18.29
CA THR A 633 -0.82 -35.31 19.35
C THR A 633 -1.62 -34.25 20.10
N GLN A 634 -1.00 -33.12 20.47
CA GLN A 634 -1.69 -32.02 21.15
C GLN A 634 -2.81 -31.40 20.28
N ILE A 635 -2.56 -31.22 18.98
CA ILE A 635 -3.57 -30.73 18.03
C ILE A 635 -4.71 -31.74 17.89
N LYS A 636 -4.38 -33.03 17.78
CA LYS A 636 -5.36 -34.08 17.69
C LYS A 636 -6.24 -34.13 18.92
N ASP A 637 -5.66 -34.07 20.11
CA ASP A 637 -6.39 -34.10 21.39
C ASP A 637 -7.28 -32.86 21.56
N ALA A 638 -6.78 -31.66 21.17
CA ALA A 638 -7.54 -30.41 21.22
C ALA A 638 -8.80 -30.45 20.35
N PHE A 639 -8.71 -31.08 19.19
CA PHE A 639 -9.81 -31.16 18.24
C PHE A 639 -10.45 -32.54 18.15
N GLU A 640 -10.18 -33.46 19.09
CA GLU A 640 -10.84 -34.73 19.14
C GLU A 640 -12.35 -34.54 19.28
N ASN A 641 -13.11 -35.18 18.39
CA ASN A 641 -14.58 -35.04 18.30
C ASN A 641 -15.09 -33.61 18.05
N ALA A 642 -14.27 -32.74 17.43
CA ALA A 642 -14.67 -31.36 17.06
C ALA A 642 -15.92 -31.34 16.16
N SER A 643 -16.13 -32.37 15.33
CA SER A 643 -17.34 -32.54 14.51
C SER A 643 -18.63 -32.68 15.32
N ALA A 644 -18.52 -33.17 16.54
CA ALA A 644 -19.65 -33.31 17.46
C ALA A 644 -19.80 -32.14 18.45
N LYS A 645 -18.84 -31.20 18.46
CA LYS A 645 -18.84 -30.01 19.34
C LYS A 645 -19.57 -28.84 18.66
N THR A 646 -20.05 -27.93 19.49
CA THR A 646 -20.57 -26.66 19.02
C THR A 646 -19.43 -25.76 18.48
N PRO A 647 -19.73 -24.78 17.64
CA PRO A 647 -18.72 -23.82 17.17
C PRO A 647 -17.99 -23.10 18.31
N GLU A 648 -18.70 -22.81 19.43
CA GLU A 648 -18.12 -22.19 20.63
C GLU A 648 -17.14 -23.12 21.35
N GLU A 649 -17.48 -24.39 21.50
CA GLU A 649 -16.61 -25.39 22.14
C GLU A 649 -15.33 -25.62 21.27
N THR A 650 -15.48 -25.66 19.96
CA THR A 650 -14.33 -25.78 19.04
C THR A 650 -13.45 -24.53 19.09
N ARG A 651 -14.04 -23.35 19.20
CA ARG A 651 -13.31 -22.10 19.37
C ARG A 651 -12.53 -22.07 20.67
N THR A 652 -13.15 -22.50 21.79
CA THR A 652 -12.48 -22.57 23.09
C THR A 652 -11.27 -23.51 23.03
N ALA A 653 -11.42 -24.69 22.44
CA ALA A 653 -10.31 -25.64 22.28
C ALA A 653 -9.16 -25.06 21.45
N PHE A 654 -9.47 -24.31 20.39
CA PHE A 654 -8.49 -23.62 19.57
C PHE A 654 -7.75 -22.52 20.35
N ASP A 655 -8.47 -21.72 21.13
CA ASP A 655 -7.88 -20.67 21.96
C ASP A 655 -6.98 -21.27 23.06
N GLU A 656 -7.40 -22.35 23.70
CA GLU A 656 -6.57 -23.09 24.67
C GLU A 656 -5.30 -23.65 24.03
N PHE A 657 -5.40 -24.22 22.84
CA PHE A 657 -4.24 -24.71 22.09
C PHE A 657 -3.26 -23.56 21.78
N LYS A 658 -3.73 -22.42 21.29
CA LYS A 658 -2.87 -21.26 21.01
C LYS A 658 -2.15 -20.75 22.25
N GLU A 659 -2.86 -20.58 23.35
CA GLU A 659 -2.25 -20.10 24.59
C GLU A 659 -1.20 -21.08 25.12
N LYS A 660 -1.49 -22.37 25.11
CA LYS A 660 -0.54 -23.40 25.50
C LYS A 660 0.72 -23.39 24.62
N PHE A 661 0.56 -23.29 23.29
CA PHE A 661 1.67 -23.23 22.38
C PHE A 661 2.55 -21.99 22.62
N LYS A 662 1.95 -20.82 22.84
CA LYS A 662 2.69 -19.60 23.18
C LYS A 662 3.46 -19.76 24.48
N GLU A 663 2.84 -20.32 25.52
CA GLU A 663 3.49 -20.50 26.81
C GLU A 663 4.61 -21.54 26.79
N GLU A 664 4.47 -22.63 26.07
CA GLU A 664 5.45 -23.72 26.05
C GLU A 664 6.54 -23.46 24.98
N THR A 665 6.15 -23.11 23.75
CA THR A 665 7.07 -23.04 22.62
C THR A 665 7.66 -21.66 22.45
N VAL A 666 6.84 -20.61 22.35
CA VAL A 666 7.37 -19.26 22.10
C VAL A 666 8.23 -18.78 23.28
N LYS A 667 7.76 -18.96 24.50
CA LYS A 667 8.59 -18.68 25.70
C LYS A 667 9.84 -19.55 25.75
N GLY A 668 9.71 -20.82 25.37
CA GLY A 668 10.85 -21.74 25.31
C GLY A 668 11.97 -21.22 24.38
N ILE A 669 11.60 -20.74 23.18
CA ILE A 669 12.53 -20.12 22.23
C ILE A 669 13.19 -18.89 22.88
N ILE A 670 12.42 -18.01 23.48
CA ILE A 670 12.93 -16.79 24.12
C ILE A 670 13.86 -17.10 25.31
N ASP A 671 13.54 -18.08 26.13
CA ASP A 671 14.34 -18.44 27.28
C ASP A 671 15.67 -19.10 26.88
N ILE A 672 15.66 -19.95 25.84
CA ILE A 672 16.88 -20.49 25.24
C ILE A 672 17.74 -19.37 24.65
N ALA A 673 17.14 -18.43 23.93
CA ALA A 673 17.86 -17.28 23.37
C ALA A 673 18.51 -16.45 24.50
N LYS A 674 17.80 -16.15 25.58
CA LYS A 674 18.36 -15.44 26.75
C LYS A 674 19.50 -16.20 27.40
N GLU A 675 19.40 -17.52 27.53
CA GLU A 675 20.44 -18.36 28.12
C GLU A 675 21.71 -18.37 27.25
N LYS A 676 21.53 -18.48 25.92
CA LYS A 676 22.67 -18.58 24.98
C LYS A 676 23.36 -17.23 24.75
N TYR A 677 22.61 -16.16 24.71
CA TYR A 677 23.12 -14.81 24.44
C TYR A 677 23.37 -13.97 25.70
N GLN A 678 23.59 -14.60 26.82
CA GLN A 678 23.84 -14.11 28.19
C GLN A 678 24.09 -12.60 28.30
N GLY A 679 23.09 -11.84 28.77
CA GLY A 679 23.22 -10.41 29.07
C GLY A 679 23.10 -9.46 27.88
N ASN A 680 23.13 -9.94 26.66
CA ASN A 680 22.98 -9.12 25.46
C ASN A 680 21.50 -8.89 25.09
N ILE A 681 20.59 -9.74 25.58
CA ILE A 681 19.14 -9.56 25.40
C ILE A 681 18.54 -8.91 26.65
N LYS A 682 18.13 -7.66 26.55
CA LYS A 682 17.45 -6.97 27.64
C LYS A 682 16.03 -7.52 27.83
N ALA A 683 15.49 -7.40 29.02
CA ALA A 683 14.12 -7.87 29.33
C ALA A 683 13.03 -7.20 28.45
N SER A 684 13.24 -5.93 28.06
CA SER A 684 12.37 -5.21 27.13
C SER A 684 12.34 -5.86 25.74
N ASP A 685 13.51 -6.26 25.27
CA ASP A 685 13.71 -6.80 23.93
C ASP A 685 13.18 -8.22 23.83
N ALA A 686 13.46 -9.02 24.86
CA ALA A 686 12.87 -10.34 25.00
C ALA A 686 11.33 -10.31 25.00
N LYS A 687 10.73 -9.32 25.68
CA LYS A 687 9.29 -9.13 25.70
C LYS A 687 8.73 -8.68 24.34
N SER A 688 9.48 -7.85 23.61
CA SER A 688 9.11 -7.42 22.26
C SER A 688 9.19 -8.57 21.26
N LEU A 689 10.22 -9.39 21.34
CA LEU A 689 10.39 -10.59 20.54
C LEU A 689 9.28 -11.61 20.84
N GLU A 690 9.00 -11.89 22.11
CA GLU A 690 7.89 -12.76 22.54
C GLU A 690 6.56 -12.29 21.95
N LYS A 691 6.28 -10.98 22.02
CA LYS A 691 5.05 -10.39 21.45
C LYS A 691 5.02 -10.51 19.92
N GLY A 692 6.13 -10.30 19.24
CA GLY A 692 6.26 -10.45 17.79
C GLY A 692 5.99 -11.87 17.33
N LEU A 693 6.70 -12.85 17.89
CA LEU A 693 6.54 -14.26 17.57
C LEU A 693 5.13 -14.78 17.93
N SER A 694 4.63 -14.42 19.10
CA SER A 694 3.25 -14.78 19.49
C SER A 694 2.22 -14.22 18.52
N GLY A 695 2.37 -12.95 18.12
CA GLY A 695 1.44 -12.30 17.18
C GLY A 695 1.49 -12.89 15.79
N GLN A 696 2.64 -13.42 15.35
CA GLN A 696 2.75 -14.09 14.05
C GLN A 696 2.09 -15.46 14.10
N PHE A 697 2.42 -16.27 15.09
CA PHE A 697 1.76 -17.57 15.27
C PHE A 697 0.24 -17.41 15.35
N GLU A 698 -0.25 -16.46 16.18
CA GLU A 698 -1.68 -16.17 16.26
C GLU A 698 -2.30 -15.86 14.91
N ARG A 699 -1.70 -14.98 14.12
CA ARG A 699 -2.25 -14.61 12.79
C ARG A 699 -2.36 -15.81 11.87
N THR A 700 -1.32 -16.63 11.82
CA THR A 700 -1.30 -17.80 10.92
C THR A 700 -2.29 -18.86 11.39
N ALA A 701 -2.30 -19.18 12.68
CA ALA A 701 -3.25 -20.14 13.26
C ALA A 701 -4.70 -19.66 13.14
N GLU A 702 -4.97 -18.36 13.36
CA GLU A 702 -6.30 -17.77 13.15
C GLU A 702 -6.74 -17.84 11.68
N LYS A 703 -5.84 -17.70 10.73
CA LYS A 703 -6.17 -17.88 9.32
C LYS A 703 -6.68 -19.28 9.04
N VAL A 704 -5.96 -20.29 9.51
CA VAL A 704 -6.35 -21.70 9.35
C VAL A 704 -7.70 -21.96 10.00
N TYR A 705 -7.90 -21.50 11.24
CA TYR A 705 -9.14 -21.71 11.95
C TYR A 705 -10.34 -20.96 11.33
N ASN A 706 -10.14 -19.74 10.85
CA ASN A 706 -11.18 -18.97 10.17
C ASN A 706 -11.62 -19.65 8.86
N ASN A 707 -10.68 -20.20 8.09
CA ASN A 707 -10.99 -20.99 6.90
C ASN A 707 -11.88 -22.20 7.24
N TYR A 708 -11.53 -22.94 8.29
CA TYR A 708 -12.33 -24.02 8.79
C TYR A 708 -13.75 -23.60 9.18
N GLN A 709 -13.91 -22.49 9.93
CA GLN A 709 -15.23 -21.97 10.30
C GLN A 709 -16.07 -21.55 9.09
N ILE A 710 -15.45 -20.99 8.07
CA ILE A 710 -16.15 -20.59 6.86
C ILE A 710 -16.66 -21.83 6.14
N GLU A 711 -15.81 -22.81 5.93
CA GLU A 711 -16.18 -24.07 5.28
C GLU A 711 -17.29 -24.83 6.04
N GLN A 712 -17.26 -24.81 7.37
CA GLN A 712 -18.35 -25.36 8.18
C GLN A 712 -19.69 -24.62 7.94
N LYS A 713 -19.67 -23.29 7.94
CA LYS A 713 -20.89 -22.51 7.66
C LYS A 713 -21.42 -22.74 6.26
N ILE A 714 -20.52 -22.93 5.30
CA ILE A 714 -20.87 -23.25 3.90
C ILE A 714 -21.51 -24.63 3.85
N ALA A 715 -20.86 -25.65 4.45
CA ALA A 715 -21.38 -27.01 4.49
C ALA A 715 -22.79 -27.07 5.11
N GLU A 716 -23.03 -26.34 6.20
CA GLU A 716 -24.37 -26.25 6.81
C GLU A 716 -25.41 -25.60 5.89
N LYS A 717 -25.02 -24.52 5.18
CA LYS A 717 -25.91 -23.90 4.20
C LYS A 717 -26.23 -24.82 3.03
N ASP A 718 -25.21 -25.50 2.51
CA ASP A 718 -25.38 -26.45 1.41
C ASP A 718 -26.29 -27.61 1.83
N ARG A 719 -26.18 -28.10 3.09
CA ARG A 719 -27.09 -29.08 3.68
C ARG A 719 -28.54 -28.57 3.71
N LEU A 720 -28.73 -27.35 4.24
CA LEU A 720 -30.08 -26.76 4.31
C LEU A 720 -30.71 -26.55 2.92
N GLU A 721 -29.92 -26.21 1.94
CA GLU A 721 -30.35 -26.05 0.56
C GLU A 721 -30.69 -27.39 -0.08
N ALA A 722 -29.84 -28.42 0.14
CA ALA A 722 -30.11 -29.79 -0.31
C ALA A 722 -31.40 -30.35 0.34
N MET A 723 -31.65 -30.07 1.61
CA MET A 723 -32.88 -30.42 2.29
C MET A 723 -34.12 -29.77 1.67
N ARG A 724 -34.01 -28.50 1.26
CA ARG A 724 -35.11 -27.77 0.60
C ARG A 724 -35.38 -28.28 -0.81
N SER A 725 -34.34 -28.60 -1.56
CA SER A 725 -34.43 -29.07 -2.95
C SER A 725 -34.51 -30.60 -3.09
N ARG A 726 -34.63 -31.35 -1.99
CA ARG A 726 -34.62 -32.83 -2.00
C ARG A 726 -35.62 -33.47 -2.95
N HIS A 727 -36.76 -32.83 -3.18
CA HIS A 727 -37.80 -33.32 -4.11
C HIS A 727 -37.37 -33.19 -5.57
N GLU A 728 -36.45 -32.28 -5.89
CA GLU A 728 -35.96 -32.05 -7.26
C GLU A 728 -34.74 -32.97 -7.53
N THR A 729 -33.92 -33.21 -6.51
CA THR A 729 -32.67 -33.98 -6.62
C THR A 729 -32.88 -35.49 -6.42
N GLY A 730 -34.02 -35.89 -5.82
CA GLY A 730 -34.35 -37.27 -5.53
C GLY A 730 -33.55 -37.88 -4.37
N LYS A 731 -32.73 -37.10 -3.64
CA LYS A 731 -31.99 -37.56 -2.49
C LYS A 731 -32.90 -37.71 -1.25
N THR A 732 -32.63 -38.72 -0.45
CA THR A 732 -33.28 -38.90 0.86
C THR A 732 -32.64 -38.00 1.89
N GLU A 733 -33.37 -37.71 2.96
CA GLU A 733 -32.85 -36.96 4.11
C GLU A 733 -31.64 -37.63 4.75
N ALA A 734 -31.64 -38.96 4.84
CA ALA A 734 -30.53 -39.72 5.39
C ALA A 734 -29.24 -39.61 4.56
N GLU A 735 -29.36 -39.63 3.24
CA GLU A 735 -28.22 -39.45 2.36
C GLU A 735 -27.63 -38.04 2.48
N ILE A 736 -28.45 -37.02 2.59
CA ILE A 736 -27.99 -35.63 2.79
C ILE A 736 -27.28 -35.48 4.14
N GLU A 737 -27.81 -36.05 5.21
CA GLU A 737 -27.16 -36.00 6.53
C GLU A 737 -25.85 -36.80 6.57
N GLU A 738 -25.77 -37.95 5.90
CA GLU A 738 -24.53 -38.73 5.78
C GLU A 738 -23.45 -37.98 5.02
N GLU A 739 -23.78 -37.33 3.89
CA GLU A 739 -22.86 -36.50 3.12
C GLU A 739 -22.37 -35.31 3.96
N PHE A 740 -23.23 -34.72 4.76
CA PHE A 740 -22.87 -33.59 5.64
C PHE A 740 -21.93 -34.01 6.77
N GLU A 741 -22.21 -35.15 7.45
CA GLU A 741 -21.35 -35.66 8.52
C GLU A 741 -19.96 -36.06 7.96
N GLN A 742 -19.91 -36.66 6.78
CA GLN A 742 -18.62 -36.94 6.11
C GLN A 742 -17.86 -35.65 5.82
N LYS A 743 -18.52 -34.64 5.29
CA LYS A 743 -17.92 -33.33 5.02
C LYS A 743 -17.36 -32.66 6.28
N LYS A 744 -18.05 -32.75 7.40
CA LYS A 744 -17.56 -32.23 8.71
C LYS A 744 -16.30 -32.95 9.16
N GLN A 745 -16.24 -34.28 9.01
CA GLN A 745 -15.05 -35.07 9.35
C GLN A 745 -13.85 -34.69 8.49
N ASP A 746 -14.06 -34.52 7.18
CA ASP A 746 -13.02 -34.12 6.26
C ASP A 746 -12.48 -32.70 6.59
N LEU A 747 -13.36 -31.77 6.95
CA LEU A 747 -12.99 -30.43 7.37
C LEU A 747 -12.18 -30.43 8.67
N GLN A 748 -12.55 -31.29 9.64
CA GLN A 748 -11.79 -31.44 10.88
C GLN A 748 -10.39 -32.02 10.62
N ALA A 749 -10.26 -33.03 9.78
CA ALA A 749 -8.97 -33.62 9.43
C ALA A 749 -8.06 -32.58 8.76
N ASN A 750 -8.62 -31.80 7.82
CA ASN A 750 -7.89 -30.72 7.15
C ASN A 750 -7.44 -29.63 8.12
N LEU A 751 -8.27 -29.25 9.09
CA LEU A 751 -7.89 -28.30 10.14
C LEU A 751 -6.67 -28.81 10.93
N GLN A 752 -6.69 -30.05 11.35
CA GLN A 752 -5.60 -30.67 12.12
C GLN A 752 -4.29 -30.68 11.32
N ASP A 753 -4.35 -31.09 10.05
CA ASP A 753 -3.18 -31.13 9.15
C ASP A 753 -2.62 -29.73 8.91
N GLN A 754 -3.46 -28.74 8.68
CA GLN A 754 -3.01 -27.37 8.44
C GLN A 754 -2.41 -26.73 9.70
N LEU A 755 -2.97 -26.97 10.89
CA LEU A 755 -2.39 -26.51 12.16
C LEU A 755 -1.04 -27.17 12.45
N SER A 756 -0.92 -28.48 12.19
CA SER A 756 0.35 -29.21 12.35
C SER A 756 1.45 -28.61 11.44
N ASN A 757 1.14 -28.38 10.17
CA ASN A 757 2.06 -27.74 9.25
C ASN A 757 2.41 -26.32 9.69
N THR A 758 1.45 -25.56 10.19
CA THR A 758 1.67 -24.20 10.73
C THR A 758 2.66 -24.20 11.88
N VAL A 759 2.50 -25.14 12.83
CA VAL A 759 3.42 -25.28 13.98
C VAL A 759 4.83 -25.61 13.51
N LYS A 760 4.99 -26.59 12.61
CA LYS A 760 6.28 -27.00 12.06
C LYS A 760 6.97 -25.83 11.37
N THR A 761 6.30 -25.18 10.43
CA THR A 761 6.84 -24.02 9.71
C THR A 761 7.18 -22.88 10.65
N PHE A 762 6.32 -22.61 11.66
CA PHE A 762 6.60 -21.55 12.64
C PHE A 762 7.88 -21.83 13.42
N ILE A 763 8.10 -23.06 13.88
CA ILE A 763 9.33 -23.42 14.63
C ILE A 763 10.55 -23.28 13.73
N GLU A 764 10.51 -23.81 12.52
CA GLU A 764 11.61 -23.72 11.55
C GLU A 764 12.00 -22.27 11.21
N THR A 765 11.00 -21.37 11.15
CA THR A 765 11.23 -19.97 10.79
C THR A 765 11.55 -19.08 12.00
N SER A 766 11.18 -19.47 13.21
CA SER A 766 11.34 -18.66 14.43
C SER A 766 12.63 -18.96 15.21
N THR A 767 13.30 -20.08 14.93
CA THR A 767 14.58 -20.49 15.53
C THR A 767 15.73 -20.19 14.61
#